data_fe2469bb6969612c52142477f4f77a47
#
_entry.id   fe2469bb6969612c52142477f4f77a47
#
_cell.length_a   1.000
_cell.length_b   1.000
_cell.length_c   1.000
_cell.angle_alpha   90.00
_cell.angle_beta   90.00
_cell.angle_gamma   90.00
#
_symmetry.space_group_name_H-M   'P 1'
#
loop_
_entity.id
_entity.type
_entity.pdbx_description
1 polymer ?
#
loop_
_entity_poly.entity_id
_entity_poly.type
_entity_poly.pdbx_seq_one_letter_code
_entity_poly.pdbx_strand_id
1 'polypeptide(L)'
;MNRHYKTLELDKILKLLADQTSIDDAKEMALSLEPQFELEKVKKLLKQTDDAVVLSGKYGTPSFGGAKNCANALRRAEAGGCLSTGELLQIAETLRIIRSVKEWHSKFASTETTLDGYFSGLVSNKFLEEKITTAIISEDEISDKASSTLADIRRKIRTASSKAREVLDKIIHSTQYLKYLQDAIVTQRDGRYVVPVRSECRGSVPGLVHDTSASGATVFIEPMGVVQANNDIKLLRSKEDDEIERILFELSANAGDFADAIIASYKNLAILNFVFAKANLAYNMRASMPIMNDRGIVDLKQARHPIIDKDKVVPVDIVLGKNFDTLVITGPNTGGKTVTLKTLGLLTLMAMCGLLVPCADNSELSVFRRVLVDIGDDQSIEQSLSTFSAHMSNIIQIIKLANSGSLVLIDELGAGTDPVEGAALAISILEKLRDKHAKIASTTHYAELKEFALRTEGVENACCEFDVTTLRPTYRLLIGVPGKSNAFAITKRLGMDDEIVERAKELVSSESRQFEDVVGTLEKRRQSLEKQIENANRLTAKANTEKQKAENEIRRAKENAEREIERAKQEAQRIISRTRAQADALVEELDKARKAKDISAEARAKLKKNLNTMENNADPVMKKQSDGEKYKLPRPLKVGDSVLIFDIDKNATVLAPPTKDGMVLVQAGIIKTRVKIDNLRLIKEKKQQPPQYSAKRNVHSTLDVRPTTEVDVRGETAFDAIMIVDKAIDNAVLMNINQLTIIHGKGTGVLRREIQSFLRTHKAVKSFRLGVFGEGESGVTIVELK
;
A
#
# COMPACT_ATOMS: atom_id res chain seq x y z
N MET A 1 3.78 -31.86 -7.71
CA MET A 1 3.52 -30.98 -6.53
C MET A 1 3.33 -31.82 -5.29
N ASN A 2 3.95 -31.48 -4.17
CA ASN A 2 3.85 -32.17 -2.89
C ASN A 2 2.37 -32.17 -2.38
N ARG A 3 1.92 -33.34 -1.80
CA ARG A 3 0.56 -33.46 -1.24
C ARG A 3 0.22 -32.32 -0.24
N HIS A 4 1.16 -32.00 0.66
CA HIS A 4 0.99 -30.94 1.66
C HIS A 4 0.75 -29.55 1.03
N TYR A 5 1.41 -29.24 -0.09
CA TYR A 5 1.24 -27.96 -0.78
C TYR A 5 -0.12 -27.86 -1.47
N LYS A 6 -0.62 -28.97 -1.99
CA LYS A 6 -1.96 -29.06 -2.58
C LYS A 6 -3.05 -28.89 -1.51
N THR A 7 -2.87 -29.51 -0.33
CA THR A 7 -3.79 -29.34 0.81
C THR A 7 -3.86 -27.88 1.26
N LEU A 8 -2.76 -27.13 1.17
CA LEU A 8 -2.71 -25.68 1.43
C LEU A 8 -3.16 -24.83 0.25
N GLU A 9 -3.65 -25.44 -0.84
CA GLU A 9 -4.21 -24.75 -2.01
C GLU A 9 -3.20 -23.88 -2.80
N LEU A 10 -1.90 -24.19 -2.70
CA LEU A 10 -0.86 -23.50 -3.47
C LEU A 10 -1.10 -23.64 -4.98
N ASP A 11 -1.60 -24.79 -5.45
CA ASP A 11 -1.97 -25.03 -6.85
C ASP A 11 -3.00 -24.03 -7.39
N LYS A 12 -3.93 -23.58 -6.55
CA LYS A 12 -4.91 -22.54 -6.93
C LYS A 12 -4.24 -21.18 -7.10
N ILE A 13 -3.27 -20.83 -6.23
CA ILE A 13 -2.49 -19.61 -6.36
C ILE A 13 -1.64 -19.62 -7.62
N LEU A 14 -1.00 -20.77 -7.94
CA LEU A 14 -0.20 -20.89 -9.15
C LEU A 14 -1.05 -20.77 -10.42
N LYS A 15 -2.31 -21.25 -10.41
CA LYS A 15 -3.27 -20.99 -11.49
C LYS A 15 -3.61 -19.52 -11.63
N LEU A 16 -3.92 -18.85 -10.52
CA LEU A 16 -4.17 -17.40 -10.53
C LEU A 16 -2.96 -16.62 -11.04
N LEU A 17 -1.74 -17.05 -10.72
CA LEU A 17 -0.51 -16.48 -11.25
C LEU A 17 -0.37 -16.72 -12.76
N ALA A 18 -0.64 -17.94 -13.22
CA ALA A 18 -0.59 -18.31 -14.63
C ALA A 18 -1.57 -17.48 -15.48
N ASP A 19 -2.74 -17.16 -14.93
CA ASP A 19 -3.75 -16.29 -15.58
C ASP A 19 -3.30 -14.83 -15.71
N GLN A 20 -2.26 -14.41 -14.98
CA GLN A 20 -1.65 -13.06 -15.12
C GLN A 20 -0.54 -13.02 -16.17
N THR A 21 -0.14 -14.14 -16.74
CA THR A 21 0.91 -14.21 -17.77
C THR A 21 0.34 -14.03 -19.17
N SER A 22 1.14 -13.50 -20.10
CA SER A 22 0.77 -13.29 -21.48
C SER A 22 1.59 -14.15 -22.45
N ILE A 23 2.65 -14.80 -21.96
CA ILE A 23 3.57 -15.66 -22.70
C ILE A 23 3.44 -17.09 -22.19
N ASP A 24 3.35 -18.07 -23.10
CA ASP A 24 3.15 -19.47 -22.73
C ASP A 24 4.28 -20.01 -21.85
N ASP A 25 5.54 -19.71 -22.15
CA ASP A 25 6.68 -20.10 -21.32
C ASP A 25 6.61 -19.51 -19.90
N ALA A 26 6.16 -18.25 -19.76
CA ALA A 26 5.93 -17.63 -18.46
C ALA A 26 4.77 -18.30 -17.70
N LYS A 27 3.74 -18.75 -18.40
CA LYS A 27 2.64 -19.53 -17.84
C LYS A 27 3.10 -20.87 -17.32
N GLU A 28 3.96 -21.56 -18.06
CA GLU A 28 4.58 -22.83 -17.61
C GLU A 28 5.47 -22.61 -16.39
N MET A 29 6.28 -21.52 -16.37
CA MET A 29 7.06 -21.12 -15.18
C MET A 29 6.16 -20.88 -13.97
N ALA A 30 4.99 -20.27 -14.15
CA ALA A 30 4.04 -20.01 -13.07
C ALA A 30 3.46 -21.32 -12.50
N LEU A 31 3.06 -22.26 -13.36
CA LEU A 31 2.46 -23.53 -12.95
C LEU A 31 3.50 -24.50 -12.33
N SER A 32 4.76 -24.38 -12.73
CA SER A 32 5.88 -25.21 -12.21
C SER A 32 6.62 -24.58 -11.04
N LEU A 33 6.17 -23.43 -10.52
CA LEU A 33 6.84 -22.70 -9.44
C LEU A 33 6.82 -23.52 -8.15
N GLU A 34 8.00 -23.67 -7.53
CA GLU A 34 8.20 -24.42 -6.28
C GLU A 34 8.82 -23.52 -5.19
N PRO A 35 8.49 -23.77 -3.91
CA PRO A 35 9.09 -23.06 -2.78
C PRO A 35 10.61 -23.27 -2.72
N GLN A 36 11.34 -22.21 -2.43
CA GLN A 36 12.79 -22.20 -2.24
C GLN A 36 13.11 -22.29 -0.74
N PHE A 37 14.24 -22.96 -0.41
CA PHE A 37 14.61 -23.25 0.98
C PHE A 37 15.84 -22.48 1.47
N GLU A 38 16.40 -21.62 0.62
CA GLU A 38 17.54 -20.76 0.93
C GLU A 38 17.05 -19.32 1.16
N LEU A 39 17.33 -18.75 2.33
CA LEU A 39 16.86 -17.43 2.72
C LEU A 39 17.24 -16.35 1.70
N GLU A 40 18.49 -16.31 1.28
CA GLU A 40 18.98 -15.28 0.36
C GLU A 40 18.34 -15.40 -1.03
N LYS A 41 18.06 -16.62 -1.48
CA LYS A 41 17.36 -16.85 -2.75
C LYS A 41 15.90 -16.39 -2.67
N VAL A 42 15.23 -16.68 -1.56
CA VAL A 42 13.85 -16.21 -1.31
C VAL A 42 13.79 -14.69 -1.25
N LYS A 43 14.70 -14.05 -0.51
CA LYS A 43 14.80 -12.59 -0.45
C LYS A 43 15.00 -11.97 -1.83
N LYS A 44 15.89 -12.54 -2.64
CA LYS A 44 16.13 -12.08 -4.01
C LYS A 44 14.88 -12.18 -4.88
N LEU A 45 14.15 -13.30 -4.82
CA LEU A 45 12.91 -13.48 -5.59
C LEU A 45 11.80 -12.54 -5.15
N LEU A 46 11.64 -12.33 -3.84
CA LEU A 46 10.69 -11.37 -3.28
C LEU A 46 11.04 -9.94 -3.73
N LYS A 47 12.34 -9.58 -3.67
CA LYS A 47 12.79 -8.26 -4.10
C LYS A 47 12.55 -8.02 -5.58
N GLN A 48 12.75 -9.03 -6.44
CA GLN A 48 12.40 -8.94 -7.87
C GLN A 48 10.91 -8.64 -8.08
N THR A 49 10.05 -9.32 -7.30
CA THR A 49 8.60 -9.08 -7.37
C THR A 49 8.23 -7.69 -6.84
N ASP A 50 8.85 -7.25 -5.75
CA ASP A 50 8.64 -5.92 -5.16
C ASP A 50 9.09 -4.80 -6.13
N ASP A 51 10.27 -4.95 -6.73
CA ASP A 51 10.75 -4.00 -7.76
C ASP A 51 9.76 -3.89 -8.93
N ALA A 52 9.20 -5.02 -9.39
CA ALA A 52 8.19 -5.02 -10.45
C ALA A 52 6.88 -4.34 -10.00
N VAL A 53 6.46 -4.50 -8.74
CA VAL A 53 5.30 -3.78 -8.16
C VAL A 53 5.55 -2.29 -8.16
N VAL A 54 6.73 -1.85 -7.69
CA VAL A 54 7.12 -0.43 -7.66
C VAL A 54 7.17 0.16 -9.07
N LEU A 55 7.78 -0.55 -10.04
CA LEU A 55 7.84 -0.12 -11.43
C LEU A 55 6.44 -0.02 -12.05
N SER A 56 5.59 -1.04 -11.85
CA SER A 56 4.21 -1.03 -12.35
C SER A 56 3.38 0.11 -11.75
N GLY A 57 3.55 0.39 -10.46
CA GLY A 57 2.84 1.46 -9.77
C GLY A 57 3.25 2.86 -10.25
N LYS A 58 4.51 3.07 -10.61
CA LYS A 58 5.03 4.37 -11.05
C LYS A 58 4.87 4.62 -12.55
N TYR A 59 5.07 3.59 -13.37
CA TYR A 59 5.24 3.73 -14.82
C TYR A 59 4.25 2.90 -15.64
N GLY A 60 3.35 2.18 -14.99
CA GLY A 60 2.46 1.22 -15.63
C GLY A 60 3.15 -0.11 -15.95
N THR A 61 2.38 -1.13 -16.27
CA THR A 61 2.90 -2.46 -16.63
C THR A 61 3.25 -2.52 -18.12
N PRO A 62 4.44 -3.01 -18.52
CA PRO A 62 4.76 -3.19 -19.93
C PRO A 62 3.89 -4.29 -20.55
N SER A 63 3.60 -4.19 -21.86
CA SER A 63 2.83 -5.18 -22.59
C SER A 63 3.72 -6.29 -23.12
N PHE A 64 3.39 -7.54 -22.79
CA PHE A 64 4.10 -8.74 -23.26
C PHE A 64 3.28 -9.58 -24.25
N GLY A 65 2.01 -9.22 -24.49
CA GLY A 65 1.11 -10.02 -25.32
C GLY A 65 1.54 -10.10 -26.78
N GLY A 66 1.45 -11.28 -27.36
CA GLY A 66 1.79 -11.58 -28.75
C GLY A 66 3.19 -12.20 -28.94
N ALA A 67 4.10 -12.11 -27.97
CA ALA A 67 5.40 -12.76 -28.06
C ALA A 67 5.24 -14.30 -28.00
N LYS A 68 5.86 -15.00 -28.96
CA LYS A 68 5.85 -16.44 -29.04
C LYS A 68 7.27 -17.01 -29.05
N ASN A 69 7.41 -18.24 -28.63
CA ASN A 69 8.67 -18.96 -28.66
C ASN A 69 9.04 -19.34 -30.10
N CYS A 70 9.93 -18.60 -30.70
CA CYS A 70 10.42 -18.81 -32.04
C CYS A 70 11.74 -19.60 -32.09
N ALA A 71 12.21 -20.16 -30.99
CA ALA A 71 13.54 -20.80 -30.90
C ALA A 71 13.73 -21.91 -31.93
N ASN A 72 12.75 -22.79 -32.14
CA ASN A 72 12.83 -23.88 -33.12
C ASN A 72 12.90 -23.37 -34.57
N ALA A 73 12.10 -22.34 -34.89
CA ALA A 73 12.12 -21.72 -36.21
C ALA A 73 13.48 -21.04 -36.45
N LEU A 74 13.98 -20.28 -35.47
CA LEU A 74 15.27 -19.59 -35.56
C LEU A 74 16.44 -20.58 -35.72
N ARG A 75 16.46 -21.68 -34.99
CA ARG A 75 17.49 -22.72 -35.13
C ARG A 75 17.44 -23.41 -36.48
N ARG A 76 16.26 -23.60 -37.08
CA ARG A 76 16.10 -24.12 -38.43
C ARG A 76 16.61 -23.10 -39.46
N ALA A 77 16.31 -21.81 -39.28
CA ALA A 77 16.84 -20.74 -40.16
C ALA A 77 18.37 -20.63 -40.09
N GLU A 78 18.96 -20.70 -38.90
CA GLU A 78 20.41 -20.74 -38.67
C GLU A 78 21.07 -21.90 -39.39
N ALA A 79 20.41 -23.07 -39.45
CA ALA A 79 20.88 -24.25 -40.22
C ALA A 79 20.60 -24.15 -41.70
N GLY A 80 20.16 -22.98 -42.25
CA GLY A 80 19.90 -22.74 -43.66
C GLY A 80 18.50 -23.17 -44.12
N GLY A 81 17.56 -23.45 -43.20
CA GLY A 81 16.18 -23.80 -43.57
C GLY A 81 15.33 -22.56 -43.87
N CYS A 82 14.37 -22.67 -44.80
CA CYS A 82 13.40 -21.64 -45.09
C CYS A 82 12.28 -21.65 -44.07
N LEU A 83 11.87 -20.46 -43.58
CA LEU A 83 10.74 -20.24 -42.69
C LEU A 83 9.48 -19.86 -43.48
N SER A 84 8.33 -20.23 -42.95
CA SER A 84 7.05 -19.80 -43.50
C SER A 84 6.76 -18.30 -43.18
N THR A 85 5.84 -17.72 -43.91
CA THR A 85 5.33 -16.35 -43.67
C THR A 85 4.85 -16.17 -42.23
N GLY A 86 4.10 -17.13 -41.68
CA GLY A 86 3.61 -17.13 -40.30
C GLY A 86 4.71 -17.15 -39.25
N GLU A 87 5.76 -17.96 -39.46
CA GLU A 87 6.92 -18.01 -38.54
C GLU A 87 7.72 -16.71 -38.57
N LEU A 88 7.91 -16.13 -39.75
CA LEU A 88 8.59 -14.83 -39.88
C LEU A 88 7.80 -13.71 -39.23
N LEU A 89 6.47 -13.67 -39.37
CA LEU A 89 5.62 -12.70 -38.68
C LEU A 89 5.64 -12.86 -37.16
N GLN A 90 5.71 -14.10 -36.66
CA GLN A 90 5.86 -14.35 -35.22
C GLN A 90 7.20 -13.83 -34.70
N ILE A 91 8.29 -14.00 -35.46
CA ILE A 91 9.61 -13.43 -35.12
C ILE A 91 9.53 -11.90 -35.10
N ALA A 92 8.93 -11.29 -36.11
CA ALA A 92 8.78 -9.83 -36.20
C ALA A 92 7.95 -9.28 -35.01
N GLU A 93 6.85 -9.93 -34.67
CA GLU A 93 6.02 -9.54 -33.52
C GLU A 93 6.78 -9.68 -32.18
N THR A 94 7.55 -10.75 -32.03
CA THR A 94 8.40 -10.93 -30.85
C THR A 94 9.47 -9.84 -30.76
N LEU A 95 10.12 -9.47 -31.87
CA LEU A 95 11.07 -8.35 -31.93
C LEU A 95 10.43 -7.01 -31.58
N ARG A 96 9.20 -6.77 -32.08
CA ARG A 96 8.43 -5.58 -31.78
C ARG A 96 8.18 -5.44 -30.28
N ILE A 97 7.79 -6.54 -29.62
CA ILE A 97 7.52 -6.57 -28.18
C ILE A 97 8.82 -6.34 -27.39
N ILE A 98 9.92 -7.03 -27.77
CA ILE A 98 11.24 -6.81 -27.15
C ILE A 98 11.63 -5.33 -27.22
N ARG A 99 11.48 -4.70 -28.41
CA ARG A 99 11.76 -3.27 -28.57
C ARG A 99 10.86 -2.40 -27.69
N SER A 100 9.56 -2.68 -27.66
CA SER A 100 8.58 -1.94 -26.85
C SER A 100 8.90 -2.00 -25.35
N VAL A 101 9.25 -3.19 -24.83
CA VAL A 101 9.62 -3.37 -23.41
C VAL A 101 10.94 -2.66 -23.11
N LYS A 102 11.91 -2.70 -24.02
CA LYS A 102 13.18 -1.98 -23.89
C LYS A 102 12.99 -0.46 -23.88
N GLU A 103 12.16 0.07 -24.77
CA GLU A 103 11.79 1.49 -24.82
C GLU A 103 11.01 1.92 -23.57
N TRP A 104 10.14 1.07 -23.05
CA TRP A 104 9.45 1.31 -21.80
C TRP A 104 10.44 1.46 -20.65
N HIS A 105 11.40 0.54 -20.50
CA HIS A 105 12.44 0.59 -19.45
C HIS A 105 13.36 1.81 -19.60
N SER A 106 13.68 2.24 -20.83
CA SER A 106 14.59 3.39 -21.05
C SER A 106 14.08 4.71 -20.46
N LYS A 107 12.76 4.84 -20.21
CA LYS A 107 12.14 6.04 -19.64
C LYS A 107 12.53 6.31 -18.18
N PHE A 108 13.04 5.30 -17.49
CA PHE A 108 13.43 5.38 -16.06
C PHE A 108 14.70 4.58 -15.74
N ALA A 109 15.61 4.47 -16.69
CA ALA A 109 16.88 3.76 -16.54
C ALA A 109 17.77 4.26 -15.38
N SER A 110 17.42 5.39 -14.74
CA SER A 110 18.09 5.90 -13.53
C SER A 110 17.64 5.23 -12.23
N THR A 111 16.61 4.39 -12.28
CA THR A 111 16.10 3.65 -11.09
C THR A 111 16.73 2.26 -11.10
N GLU A 112 17.71 2.04 -10.24
CA GLU A 112 18.35 0.73 -10.10
C GLU A 112 17.37 -0.30 -9.51
N THR A 113 17.26 -1.45 -10.18
CA THR A 113 16.40 -2.57 -9.77
C THR A 113 17.10 -3.90 -9.94
N THR A 114 16.61 -4.93 -9.26
CA THR A 114 17.08 -6.32 -9.45
C THR A 114 16.74 -6.89 -10.82
N LEU A 115 15.94 -6.18 -11.63
CA LEU A 115 15.49 -6.60 -12.96
C LEU A 115 16.36 -6.06 -14.10
N ASP A 116 17.26 -5.12 -13.83
CA ASP A 116 18.07 -4.42 -14.85
C ASP A 116 18.89 -5.38 -15.72
N GLY A 117 19.36 -6.50 -15.11
CA GLY A 117 20.06 -7.54 -15.87
C GLY A 117 19.21 -8.19 -16.95
N TYR A 118 17.91 -8.37 -16.72
CA TYR A 118 17.00 -8.92 -17.73
C TYR A 118 16.64 -7.88 -18.79
N PHE A 119 16.44 -6.62 -18.41
CA PHE A 119 16.17 -5.55 -19.37
C PHE A 119 17.37 -5.25 -20.28
N SER A 120 18.58 -5.22 -19.72
CA SER A 120 19.82 -5.00 -20.50
C SER A 120 20.10 -6.15 -21.47
N GLY A 121 19.66 -7.36 -21.13
CA GLY A 121 19.76 -8.53 -22.01
C GLY A 121 18.74 -8.54 -23.17
N LEU A 122 17.85 -7.53 -23.30
CA LEU A 122 16.94 -7.40 -24.43
C LEU A 122 17.63 -6.74 -25.61
N VAL A 123 17.88 -7.48 -26.68
CA VAL A 123 18.46 -6.99 -27.92
C VAL A 123 17.36 -6.71 -28.94
N SER A 124 17.09 -5.45 -29.22
CA SER A 124 16.13 -5.06 -30.26
C SER A 124 16.80 -5.08 -31.65
N ASN A 125 16.11 -5.64 -32.64
CA ASN A 125 16.54 -5.59 -34.05
C ASN A 125 15.43 -5.00 -34.92
N LYS A 126 15.33 -3.67 -34.89
CA LYS A 126 14.33 -2.92 -35.66
C LYS A 126 14.46 -3.12 -37.16
N PHE A 127 15.68 -3.31 -37.65
CA PHE A 127 15.93 -3.52 -39.07
C PHE A 127 15.27 -4.83 -39.55
N LEU A 128 15.49 -5.93 -38.84
CA LEU A 128 14.86 -7.22 -39.19
C LEU A 128 13.33 -7.15 -39.01
N GLU A 129 12.84 -6.53 -37.94
CA GLU A 129 11.40 -6.31 -37.72
C GLU A 129 10.76 -5.59 -38.90
N GLU A 130 11.31 -4.45 -39.31
CA GLU A 130 10.78 -3.65 -40.41
C GLU A 130 10.93 -4.37 -41.78
N LYS A 131 12.02 -5.11 -42.01
CA LYS A 131 12.24 -5.88 -43.22
C LYS A 131 11.16 -6.95 -43.42
N ILE A 132 10.85 -7.71 -42.32
CA ILE A 132 9.84 -8.74 -42.37
C ILE A 132 8.44 -8.12 -42.58
N THR A 133 8.06 -7.13 -41.77
CA THR A 133 6.72 -6.51 -41.80
C THR A 133 6.45 -5.71 -43.06
N THR A 134 7.49 -5.25 -43.76
CA THR A 134 7.37 -4.60 -45.08
C THR A 134 7.16 -5.63 -46.19
N ALA A 135 7.81 -6.78 -46.05
CA ALA A 135 7.76 -7.84 -47.07
C ALA A 135 6.49 -8.71 -46.93
N ILE A 136 5.99 -8.97 -45.72
CA ILE A 136 4.89 -9.88 -45.44
C ILE A 136 3.74 -9.09 -44.82
N ILE A 137 2.57 -9.10 -45.49
CA ILE A 137 1.35 -8.42 -45.01
C ILE A 137 0.55 -9.33 -44.07
N SER A 138 0.39 -10.60 -44.47
CA SER A 138 -0.30 -11.64 -43.69
C SER A 138 0.32 -13.02 -43.98
N GLU A 139 -0.17 -14.06 -43.31
CA GLU A 139 0.31 -15.43 -43.55
C GLU A 139 0.16 -15.86 -45.02
N ASP A 140 -0.86 -15.37 -45.73
CA ASP A 140 -1.19 -15.72 -47.12
C ASP A 140 -0.73 -14.67 -48.15
N GLU A 141 -0.18 -13.52 -47.68
CA GLU A 141 0.11 -12.40 -48.60
C GLU A 141 1.47 -11.78 -48.41
N ILE A 142 2.27 -11.81 -49.49
CA ILE A 142 3.55 -11.08 -49.56
C ILE A 142 3.36 -9.76 -50.32
N SER A 143 3.89 -8.68 -49.76
CA SER A 143 3.78 -7.33 -50.30
C SER A 143 4.49 -7.18 -51.64
N ASP A 144 3.95 -6.36 -52.54
CA ASP A 144 4.69 -5.90 -53.73
C ASP A 144 5.99 -5.13 -53.38
N LYS A 145 6.08 -4.61 -52.15
CA LYS A 145 7.27 -3.92 -51.63
C LYS A 145 8.39 -4.87 -51.17
N ALA A 146 8.13 -6.18 -51.13
CA ALA A 146 9.13 -7.15 -50.72
C ALA A 146 10.36 -7.19 -51.65
N SER A 147 10.13 -7.06 -52.96
CA SER A 147 11.20 -6.86 -53.96
C SER A 147 10.70 -6.12 -55.18
N SER A 148 11.58 -5.41 -55.88
CA SER A 148 11.29 -4.75 -57.14
C SER A 148 10.94 -5.78 -58.21
N THR A 149 11.56 -6.97 -58.19
CA THR A 149 11.31 -8.09 -59.11
C THR A 149 9.89 -8.62 -58.95
N LEU A 150 9.43 -8.86 -57.75
CA LEU A 150 8.04 -9.31 -57.45
C LEU A 150 7.01 -8.28 -57.93
N ALA A 151 7.24 -7.00 -57.70
CA ALA A 151 6.36 -5.92 -58.16
C ALA A 151 6.26 -5.90 -59.68
N ASP A 152 7.41 -6.10 -60.38
CA ASP A 152 7.46 -6.17 -61.82
C ASP A 152 6.73 -7.40 -62.39
N ILE A 153 6.92 -8.59 -61.81
CA ILE A 153 6.26 -9.82 -62.19
C ILE A 153 4.74 -9.64 -62.06
N ARG A 154 4.27 -9.16 -60.88
CA ARG A 154 2.83 -8.95 -60.65
C ARG A 154 2.24 -7.87 -61.54
N ARG A 155 2.99 -6.82 -61.87
CA ARG A 155 2.57 -5.83 -62.86
C ARG A 155 2.38 -6.49 -64.27
N LYS A 156 3.33 -7.36 -64.65
CA LYS A 156 3.25 -8.10 -65.93
C LYS A 156 2.05 -9.07 -65.97
N ILE A 157 1.78 -9.77 -64.81
CA ILE A 157 0.63 -10.65 -64.69
C ILE A 157 -0.68 -9.83 -64.82
N ARG A 158 -0.80 -8.68 -64.17
CA ARG A 158 -1.94 -7.78 -64.32
C ARG A 158 -2.15 -7.33 -65.76
N THR A 159 -1.07 -6.94 -66.44
CA THR A 159 -1.11 -6.52 -67.86
C THR A 159 -1.53 -7.66 -68.77
N ALA A 160 -0.98 -8.86 -68.59
CA ALA A 160 -1.35 -10.03 -69.37
C ALA A 160 -2.79 -10.47 -69.13
N SER A 161 -3.23 -10.41 -67.87
CA SER A 161 -4.63 -10.72 -67.48
C SER A 161 -5.63 -9.71 -68.06
N SER A 162 -5.30 -8.42 -68.08
CA SER A 162 -6.14 -7.40 -68.69
C SER A 162 -6.25 -7.64 -70.23
N LYS A 163 -5.09 -7.95 -70.87
CA LYS A 163 -5.07 -8.26 -72.30
C LYS A 163 -5.89 -9.51 -72.61
N ALA A 164 -5.77 -10.57 -71.81
CA ALA A 164 -6.59 -11.80 -71.98
C ALA A 164 -8.12 -11.49 -71.82
N ARG A 165 -8.50 -10.68 -70.88
CA ARG A 165 -9.89 -10.26 -70.62
C ARG A 165 -10.42 -9.44 -71.76
N GLU A 166 -9.69 -8.47 -72.29
CA GLU A 166 -10.12 -7.67 -73.43
C GLU A 166 -10.40 -8.52 -74.66
N VAL A 167 -9.58 -9.57 -74.91
CA VAL A 167 -9.85 -10.50 -76.00
C VAL A 167 -11.09 -11.33 -75.76
N LEU A 168 -11.27 -11.81 -74.55
CA LEU A 168 -12.44 -12.60 -74.17
C LEU A 168 -13.72 -11.78 -74.16
N ASP A 169 -13.67 -10.53 -73.70
CA ASP A 169 -14.83 -9.60 -73.76
C ASP A 169 -15.32 -9.36 -75.21
N LYS A 170 -14.36 -9.25 -76.11
CA LYS A 170 -14.72 -9.20 -77.57
C LYS A 170 -15.41 -10.47 -78.01
N ILE A 171 -15.05 -11.65 -77.54
CA ILE A 171 -15.66 -12.94 -77.88
C ILE A 171 -17.05 -13.07 -77.25
N ILE A 172 -17.23 -12.77 -75.97
CA ILE A 172 -18.50 -12.91 -75.28
C ILE A 172 -19.54 -11.88 -75.74
N HIS A 173 -19.15 -10.75 -76.33
CA HIS A 173 -20.07 -9.73 -76.89
C HIS A 173 -20.23 -9.85 -78.42
N SER A 174 -19.53 -10.79 -79.09
CA SER A 174 -19.64 -11.00 -80.54
C SER A 174 -20.95 -11.75 -80.84
N THR A 175 -21.79 -11.15 -81.76
CA THR A 175 -23.02 -11.77 -82.26
C THR A 175 -22.76 -13.11 -82.92
N GLN A 176 -21.52 -13.31 -83.40
CA GLN A 176 -21.08 -14.53 -84.09
C GLN A 176 -20.88 -15.68 -83.11
N TYR A 177 -20.35 -15.43 -81.91
CA TYR A 177 -19.98 -16.46 -80.95
C TYR A 177 -21.05 -16.64 -79.83
N LEU A 178 -21.86 -15.62 -79.51
CA LEU A 178 -22.89 -15.63 -78.47
C LEU A 178 -23.80 -16.85 -78.52
N LYS A 179 -24.17 -17.32 -79.75
CA LYS A 179 -25.08 -18.51 -79.99
C LYS A 179 -24.42 -19.83 -79.61
N TYR A 180 -23.11 -19.89 -79.48
CA TYR A 180 -22.33 -21.09 -79.15
C TYR A 180 -21.95 -21.14 -77.63
N LEU A 181 -22.03 -20.00 -76.93
CA LEU A 181 -21.74 -19.94 -75.52
C LEU A 181 -22.89 -20.48 -74.68
N GLN A 182 -22.58 -21.16 -73.58
CA GLN A 182 -23.55 -21.54 -72.59
C GLN A 182 -24.01 -20.31 -71.79
N ASP A 183 -23.04 -19.49 -71.35
CA ASP A 183 -23.24 -18.22 -70.65
C ASP A 183 -22.24 -17.22 -71.27
N ALA A 184 -22.66 -15.93 -71.42
CA ALA A 184 -21.76 -14.86 -71.86
C ALA A 184 -20.90 -14.32 -70.81
N ILE A 185 -20.02 -15.18 -70.13
CA ILE A 185 -19.12 -14.83 -69.05
C ILE A 185 -17.72 -15.31 -69.35
N VAL A 186 -16.75 -14.60 -68.76
CA VAL A 186 -15.37 -15.06 -68.69
C VAL A 186 -15.15 -15.76 -67.34
N THR A 187 -14.59 -16.97 -67.38
CA THR A 187 -14.28 -17.72 -66.17
C THR A 187 -12.82 -18.20 -66.17
N GLN A 188 -12.38 -18.75 -65.05
CA GLN A 188 -11.06 -19.40 -64.95
C GLN A 188 -11.23 -20.89 -64.69
N ARG A 189 -10.37 -21.70 -65.32
CA ARG A 189 -10.16 -23.13 -65.05
C ARG A 189 -8.66 -23.41 -65.05
N ASP A 190 -8.17 -24.05 -64.00
CA ASP A 190 -6.74 -24.32 -63.75
C ASP A 190 -5.84 -23.08 -63.98
N GLY A 191 -6.35 -21.91 -63.51
CA GLY A 191 -5.63 -20.65 -63.64
C GLY A 191 -5.61 -20.02 -65.04
N ARG A 192 -6.35 -20.58 -66.00
CA ARG A 192 -6.47 -20.09 -67.39
C ARG A 192 -7.83 -19.39 -67.60
N TYR A 193 -7.82 -18.31 -68.31
CA TYR A 193 -9.03 -17.62 -68.69
C TYR A 193 -9.68 -18.41 -69.82
N VAL A 194 -10.96 -18.79 -69.71
CA VAL A 194 -11.75 -19.64 -70.64
C VAL A 194 -13.15 -19.09 -70.79
N VAL A 195 -13.84 -19.52 -71.84
CA VAL A 195 -15.28 -19.26 -72.04
C VAL A 195 -16.10 -20.57 -71.97
N PRO A 196 -17.27 -20.56 -71.33
CA PRO A 196 -18.13 -21.73 -71.26
C PRO A 196 -18.92 -21.89 -72.69
N VAL A 197 -18.68 -22.96 -73.39
CA VAL A 197 -19.28 -23.29 -74.68
C VAL A 197 -20.18 -24.48 -74.48
N ARG A 198 -21.34 -24.51 -75.18
CA ARG A 198 -22.22 -25.67 -75.18
C ARG A 198 -21.50 -26.88 -75.81
N SER A 199 -21.62 -28.02 -75.22
CA SER A 199 -20.95 -29.26 -75.59
C SER A 199 -21.10 -29.59 -77.07
N GLU A 200 -22.35 -29.38 -77.58
CA GLU A 200 -22.73 -29.59 -79.03
C GLU A 200 -22.05 -28.60 -79.96
N CYS A 201 -21.63 -27.46 -79.49
CA CYS A 201 -20.96 -26.40 -80.24
C CYS A 201 -19.44 -26.38 -80.06
N ARG A 202 -18.81 -27.40 -79.47
CA ARG A 202 -17.40 -27.49 -79.16
C ARG A 202 -16.49 -27.11 -80.36
N GLY A 203 -16.86 -27.46 -81.60
CA GLY A 203 -16.03 -27.13 -82.80
C GLY A 203 -16.25 -25.73 -83.35
N SER A 204 -17.22 -24.98 -82.83
CA SER A 204 -17.62 -23.66 -83.39
C SER A 204 -16.81 -22.49 -82.77
N VAL A 205 -16.08 -22.70 -81.66
CA VAL A 205 -15.18 -21.73 -80.99
C VAL A 205 -13.76 -22.29 -81.13
N PRO A 206 -12.89 -21.69 -81.96
CA PRO A 206 -11.54 -22.15 -82.14
C PRO A 206 -10.72 -21.95 -80.85
N GLY A 207 -10.27 -23.05 -80.23
CA GLY A 207 -9.52 -23.00 -78.92
C GLY A 207 -9.20 -24.37 -78.38
N LEU A 208 -8.54 -24.36 -77.25
CA LEU A 208 -8.13 -25.54 -76.47
C LEU A 208 -9.21 -25.83 -75.39
N VAL A 209 -9.60 -27.08 -75.23
CA VAL A 209 -10.51 -27.55 -74.20
C VAL A 209 -9.68 -27.81 -72.95
N HIS A 210 -10.04 -27.18 -71.89
CA HIS A 210 -9.38 -27.36 -70.58
C HIS A 210 -10.20 -28.15 -69.61
N ASP A 211 -11.52 -28.01 -69.60
CA ASP A 211 -12.37 -28.66 -68.63
C ASP A 211 -13.80 -28.91 -69.25
N THR A 212 -14.55 -29.80 -68.63
CA THR A 212 -15.93 -30.07 -68.93
C THR A 212 -16.74 -30.07 -67.66
N SER A 213 -17.98 -29.49 -67.72
CA SER A 213 -18.87 -29.50 -66.56
C SER A 213 -19.19 -30.90 -66.08
N ALA A 214 -19.54 -31.12 -64.86
CA ALA A 214 -19.89 -32.43 -64.28
C ALA A 214 -21.08 -33.07 -64.99
N SER A 215 -22.01 -32.28 -65.60
CA SER A 215 -23.13 -32.76 -66.41
C SER A 215 -22.77 -33.08 -67.87
N GLY A 216 -21.54 -32.74 -68.30
CA GLY A 216 -21.11 -32.87 -69.69
C GLY A 216 -21.72 -31.83 -70.67
N ALA A 217 -22.62 -30.96 -70.25
CA ALA A 217 -23.37 -30.02 -71.07
C ALA A 217 -22.52 -28.77 -71.43
N THR A 218 -21.45 -28.42 -70.70
CA THR A 218 -20.61 -27.25 -70.93
C THR A 218 -19.16 -27.65 -71.05
N VAL A 219 -18.50 -27.15 -72.09
CA VAL A 219 -17.07 -27.31 -72.32
C VAL A 219 -16.37 -25.96 -72.11
N PHE A 220 -15.34 -25.92 -71.25
CA PHE A 220 -14.60 -24.74 -71.04
C PHE A 220 -13.44 -24.62 -72.05
N ILE A 221 -13.56 -23.68 -72.96
CA ILE A 221 -12.65 -23.52 -74.11
C ILE A 221 -11.80 -22.29 -73.82
N GLU A 222 -10.47 -22.44 -73.95
CA GLU A 222 -9.48 -21.37 -74.09
C GLU A 222 -9.40 -20.93 -75.58
N PRO A 223 -9.94 -19.76 -75.95
CA PRO A 223 -9.84 -19.31 -77.33
C PRO A 223 -8.40 -19.11 -77.75
N MET A 224 -8.09 -19.41 -79.08
CA MET A 224 -6.75 -19.32 -79.64
C MET A 224 -6.11 -17.94 -79.37
N GLY A 225 -6.88 -16.85 -79.43
CA GLY A 225 -6.40 -15.49 -79.16
C GLY A 225 -5.94 -15.21 -77.76
N VAL A 226 -6.24 -16.11 -76.80
CA VAL A 226 -5.92 -15.97 -75.39
C VAL A 226 -4.84 -16.94 -74.94
N VAL A 227 -4.54 -17.98 -75.71
CA VAL A 227 -3.58 -19.04 -75.34
C VAL A 227 -2.21 -18.49 -75.01
N GLN A 228 -1.70 -17.52 -75.76
CA GLN A 228 -0.39 -16.92 -75.48
C GLN A 228 -0.43 -16.12 -74.14
N ALA A 229 -1.46 -15.32 -73.93
CA ALA A 229 -1.59 -14.54 -72.67
C ALA A 229 -1.72 -15.48 -71.47
N ASN A 230 -2.50 -16.57 -71.58
CA ASN A 230 -2.59 -17.55 -70.49
C ASN A 230 -1.27 -18.30 -70.24
N ASN A 231 -0.53 -18.62 -71.27
CA ASN A 231 0.81 -19.21 -71.13
C ASN A 231 1.79 -18.23 -70.47
N ASP A 232 1.76 -16.96 -70.87
CA ASP A 232 2.58 -15.93 -70.23
C ASP A 232 2.22 -15.73 -68.75
N ILE A 233 0.91 -15.75 -68.41
CA ILE A 233 0.42 -15.69 -67.04
C ILE A 233 0.92 -16.89 -66.26
N LYS A 234 0.84 -18.11 -66.78
CA LYS A 234 1.30 -19.33 -66.09
C LYS A 234 2.81 -19.27 -65.84
N LEU A 235 3.60 -18.85 -66.82
CA LEU A 235 5.04 -18.68 -66.70
C LEU A 235 5.39 -17.59 -65.65
N LEU A 236 4.66 -16.48 -65.67
CA LEU A 236 4.85 -15.38 -64.73
C LEU A 236 4.48 -15.77 -63.28
N ARG A 237 3.44 -16.61 -63.10
CA ARG A 237 3.09 -17.13 -61.76
C ARG A 237 4.18 -18.05 -61.25
N SER A 238 4.72 -18.97 -62.07
CA SER A 238 5.88 -19.77 -61.64
C SER A 238 7.06 -18.91 -61.20
N LYS A 239 7.36 -17.82 -61.95
CA LYS A 239 8.38 -16.85 -61.55
C LYS A 239 8.02 -16.06 -60.30
N GLU A 240 6.74 -15.82 -60.05
CA GLU A 240 6.25 -15.20 -58.81
C GLU A 240 6.52 -16.13 -57.64
N ASP A 241 6.21 -17.45 -57.78
CA ASP A 241 6.45 -18.46 -56.73
C ASP A 241 7.95 -18.61 -56.45
N ASP A 242 8.80 -18.67 -57.48
CA ASP A 242 10.25 -18.73 -57.35
C ASP A 242 10.81 -17.50 -56.64
N GLU A 243 10.32 -16.29 -56.93
CA GLU A 243 10.76 -15.03 -56.28
C GLU A 243 10.24 -14.95 -54.84
N ILE A 244 9.05 -15.41 -54.55
CA ILE A 244 8.51 -15.52 -53.17
C ILE A 244 9.40 -16.45 -52.36
N GLU A 245 9.74 -17.62 -52.86
CA GLU A 245 10.65 -18.56 -52.21
C GLU A 245 12.01 -17.92 -51.91
N ARG A 246 12.56 -17.19 -52.89
CA ARG A 246 13.82 -16.46 -52.72
C ARG A 246 13.74 -15.39 -51.62
N ILE A 247 12.61 -14.62 -51.55
CA ILE A 247 12.39 -13.60 -50.53
C ILE A 247 12.30 -14.25 -49.16
N LEU A 248 11.54 -15.33 -49.02
CA LEU A 248 11.39 -16.07 -47.76
C LEU A 248 12.73 -16.65 -47.29
N PHE A 249 13.51 -17.19 -48.23
CA PHE A 249 14.87 -17.68 -47.93
C PHE A 249 15.79 -16.58 -47.43
N GLU A 250 15.79 -15.43 -48.09
CA GLU A 250 16.60 -14.25 -47.69
C GLU A 250 16.20 -13.76 -46.30
N LEU A 251 14.88 -13.63 -46.00
CA LEU A 251 14.37 -13.23 -44.69
C LEU A 251 14.72 -14.25 -43.63
N SER A 252 14.66 -15.55 -43.97
CA SER A 252 15.02 -16.65 -43.05
C SER A 252 16.50 -16.62 -42.70
N ALA A 253 17.38 -16.42 -43.69
CA ALA A 253 18.80 -16.29 -43.46
C ALA A 253 19.12 -15.11 -42.55
N ASN A 254 18.51 -13.93 -42.79
CA ASN A 254 18.65 -12.77 -41.92
C ASN A 254 18.15 -13.05 -40.46
N ALA A 255 17.07 -13.80 -40.29
CA ALA A 255 16.59 -14.19 -38.97
C ALA A 255 17.55 -15.19 -38.28
N GLY A 256 18.15 -16.11 -39.09
CA GLY A 256 19.15 -17.07 -38.61
C GLY A 256 20.42 -16.39 -38.10
N ASP A 257 20.90 -15.33 -38.76
CA ASP A 257 22.08 -14.56 -38.36
C ASP A 257 21.93 -13.97 -36.93
N PHE A 258 20.71 -13.71 -36.46
CA PHE A 258 20.42 -13.15 -35.14
C PHE A 258 19.76 -14.16 -34.21
N ALA A 259 19.72 -15.45 -34.52
CA ALA A 259 19.01 -16.48 -33.76
C ALA A 259 19.33 -16.48 -32.28
N ASP A 260 20.62 -16.54 -31.92
CA ASP A 260 21.06 -16.56 -30.51
C ASP A 260 20.61 -15.31 -29.74
N ALA A 261 20.73 -14.13 -30.33
CA ALA A 261 20.36 -12.89 -29.71
C ALA A 261 18.82 -12.78 -29.48
N ILE A 262 18.03 -13.22 -30.46
CA ILE A 262 16.57 -13.24 -30.37
C ILE A 262 16.10 -14.26 -29.33
N ILE A 263 16.68 -15.47 -29.33
CA ILE A 263 16.35 -16.52 -28.35
C ILE A 263 16.69 -16.09 -26.92
N ALA A 264 17.87 -15.49 -26.72
CA ALA A 264 18.27 -14.97 -25.41
C ALA A 264 17.34 -13.82 -24.94
N SER A 265 17.00 -12.91 -25.84
CA SER A 265 16.05 -11.82 -25.57
C SER A 265 14.65 -12.34 -25.23
N TYR A 266 14.16 -13.34 -25.95
CA TYR A 266 12.88 -13.96 -25.66
C TYR A 266 12.86 -14.62 -24.27
N LYS A 267 13.93 -15.33 -23.86
CA LYS A 267 14.05 -15.91 -22.52
C LYS A 267 13.96 -14.81 -21.43
N ASN A 268 14.69 -13.73 -21.60
CA ASN A 268 14.61 -12.59 -20.68
C ASN A 268 13.22 -11.98 -20.66
N LEU A 269 12.55 -11.85 -21.81
CA LEU A 269 11.19 -11.36 -21.93
C LEU A 269 10.19 -12.26 -21.19
N ALA A 270 10.32 -13.58 -21.30
CA ALA A 270 9.49 -14.54 -20.59
C ALA A 270 9.68 -14.44 -19.08
N ILE A 271 10.94 -14.30 -18.60
CA ILE A 271 11.23 -14.09 -17.17
C ILE A 271 10.63 -12.77 -16.68
N LEU A 272 10.79 -11.68 -17.43
CA LEU A 272 10.17 -10.40 -17.09
C LEU A 272 8.65 -10.51 -17.03
N ASN A 273 8.01 -11.13 -18.03
CA ASN A 273 6.55 -11.37 -18.01
C ASN A 273 6.13 -12.15 -16.76
N PHE A 274 6.88 -13.19 -16.39
CA PHE A 274 6.63 -13.98 -15.19
C PHE A 274 6.75 -13.14 -13.90
N VAL A 275 7.78 -12.29 -13.78
CA VAL A 275 7.97 -11.43 -12.60
C VAL A 275 6.89 -10.34 -12.54
N PHE A 276 6.53 -9.73 -13.66
CA PHE A 276 5.42 -8.77 -13.73
C PHE A 276 4.06 -9.42 -13.48
N ALA A 277 3.86 -10.68 -13.84
CA ALA A 277 2.68 -11.45 -13.48
C ALA A 277 2.57 -11.65 -11.96
N LYS A 278 3.71 -11.92 -11.26
CA LYS A 278 3.74 -11.94 -9.78
C LYS A 278 3.37 -10.57 -9.19
N ALA A 279 3.85 -9.48 -9.77
CA ALA A 279 3.51 -8.12 -9.35
C ALA A 279 2.02 -7.80 -9.55
N ASN A 280 1.44 -8.19 -10.67
CA ASN A 280 0.00 -8.03 -10.94
C ASN A 280 -0.84 -8.84 -9.94
N LEU A 281 -0.44 -10.08 -9.66
CA LEU A 281 -1.08 -10.92 -8.65
C LEU A 281 -1.02 -10.26 -7.26
N ALA A 282 0.16 -9.73 -6.87
CA ALA A 282 0.36 -9.02 -5.62
C ALA A 282 -0.57 -7.78 -5.51
N TYR A 283 -0.68 -7.00 -6.56
CA TYR A 283 -1.58 -5.86 -6.62
C TYR A 283 -3.04 -6.28 -6.43
N ASN A 284 -3.48 -7.32 -7.13
CA ASN A 284 -4.85 -7.84 -7.04
C ASN A 284 -5.20 -8.33 -5.63
N MET A 285 -4.23 -8.90 -4.91
CA MET A 285 -4.38 -9.42 -3.54
C MET A 285 -4.10 -8.36 -2.46
N ARG A 286 -3.71 -7.13 -2.81
CA ARG A 286 -3.20 -6.10 -1.87
C ARG A 286 -2.09 -6.67 -0.99
N ALA A 287 -1.14 -7.33 -1.62
CA ALA A 287 -0.03 -8.00 -0.96
C ALA A 287 1.14 -7.06 -0.70
N SER A 288 1.89 -7.31 0.36
CA SER A 288 3.13 -6.62 0.70
C SER A 288 4.31 -7.59 0.83
N MET A 289 5.52 -7.07 0.80
CA MET A 289 6.74 -7.86 0.95
C MET A 289 6.98 -8.17 2.44
N PRO A 290 6.96 -9.46 2.87
CA PRO A 290 7.27 -9.82 4.25
C PRO A 290 8.78 -9.75 4.51
N ILE A 291 9.14 -9.51 5.77
CA ILE A 291 10.52 -9.66 6.25
C ILE A 291 10.82 -11.15 6.40
N MET A 292 11.82 -11.64 5.67
CA MET A 292 12.17 -13.07 5.71
C MET A 292 13.29 -13.38 6.69
N ASN A 293 13.12 -14.44 7.48
CA ASN A 293 14.12 -15.00 8.39
C ASN A 293 14.30 -16.53 8.22
N ASP A 294 15.27 -17.12 8.90
CA ASP A 294 15.53 -18.55 8.97
C ASP A 294 15.47 -19.12 10.42
N ARG A 295 14.96 -18.28 11.36
CA ARG A 295 14.89 -18.58 12.79
C ARG A 295 13.59 -19.28 13.21
N GLY A 296 12.71 -19.58 12.27
CA GLY A 296 11.39 -20.15 12.55
C GLY A 296 10.40 -19.15 13.13
N ILE A 297 10.65 -17.83 12.98
CA ILE A 297 9.76 -16.78 13.48
C ILE A 297 8.74 -16.43 12.41
N VAL A 298 7.48 -16.45 12.80
CA VAL A 298 6.34 -15.95 12.04
C VAL A 298 5.64 -14.90 12.88
N ASP A 299 5.44 -13.70 12.32
CA ASP A 299 4.69 -12.59 12.90
C ASP A 299 3.88 -11.93 11.77
N LEU A 300 2.76 -12.53 11.43
CA LEU A 300 1.86 -12.06 10.38
C LEU A 300 0.85 -11.09 10.97
N LYS A 301 0.82 -9.88 10.43
CA LYS A 301 -0.12 -8.82 10.80
C LYS A 301 -1.18 -8.65 9.72
N GLN A 302 -2.44 -8.65 10.12
CA GLN A 302 -3.57 -8.50 9.21
C GLN A 302 -3.51 -9.43 7.98
N ALA A 303 -3.07 -10.67 8.22
CA ALA A 303 -2.98 -11.68 7.16
C ALA A 303 -4.36 -12.04 6.62
N ARG A 304 -4.49 -12.14 5.30
CA ARG A 304 -5.73 -12.50 4.63
C ARG A 304 -5.52 -13.75 3.80
N HIS A 305 -6.52 -14.63 3.81
CA HIS A 305 -6.48 -15.81 2.94
C HIS A 305 -6.67 -15.40 1.48
N PRO A 306 -5.70 -15.64 0.58
CA PRO A 306 -5.70 -15.04 -0.76
C PRO A 306 -6.80 -15.52 -1.70
N ILE A 307 -7.43 -16.66 -1.42
CA ILE A 307 -8.51 -17.25 -2.25
C ILE A 307 -9.88 -16.72 -1.81
N ILE A 308 -10.02 -16.23 -0.59
CA ILE A 308 -11.28 -15.67 -0.12
C ILE A 308 -11.42 -14.26 -0.70
N ASP A 309 -12.64 -13.92 -1.10
CA ASP A 309 -12.96 -12.59 -1.62
C ASP A 309 -12.41 -11.47 -0.70
N LYS A 310 -11.68 -10.54 -1.30
CA LYS A 310 -10.95 -9.45 -0.60
C LYS A 310 -11.85 -8.53 0.24
N ASP A 311 -13.14 -8.46 -0.09
CA ASP A 311 -14.10 -7.62 0.62
C ASP A 311 -14.85 -8.40 1.74
N LYS A 312 -14.70 -9.73 1.75
CA LYS A 312 -15.30 -10.62 2.75
C LYS A 312 -14.29 -11.21 3.72
N VAL A 313 -13.03 -11.28 3.34
CA VAL A 313 -11.97 -11.87 4.16
C VAL A 313 -11.70 -11.00 5.39
N VAL A 314 -11.75 -11.62 6.57
CA VAL A 314 -11.37 -10.96 7.83
C VAL A 314 -9.86 -11.14 8.04
N PRO A 315 -9.11 -10.06 8.24
CA PRO A 315 -7.68 -10.15 8.51
C PRO A 315 -7.40 -10.74 9.89
N VAL A 316 -6.37 -11.59 9.97
CA VAL A 316 -5.94 -12.25 11.22
C VAL A 316 -4.48 -11.95 11.52
N ASP A 317 -4.15 -11.81 12.80
CA ASP A 317 -2.79 -11.70 13.28
C ASP A 317 -2.33 -13.09 13.78
N ILE A 318 -1.19 -13.58 13.26
CA ILE A 318 -0.68 -14.92 13.60
C ILE A 318 0.77 -14.80 14.03
N VAL A 319 1.07 -15.20 15.26
CA VAL A 319 2.43 -15.21 15.80
C VAL A 319 2.84 -16.65 16.12
N LEU A 320 4.06 -17.04 15.77
CA LEU A 320 4.65 -18.33 16.08
C LEU A 320 6.18 -18.22 16.06
N GLY A 321 6.85 -18.95 16.95
CA GLY A 321 8.31 -19.05 16.95
C GLY A 321 9.06 -17.91 17.63
N LYS A 322 8.38 -16.92 18.20
CA LYS A 322 8.97 -15.76 18.91
C LYS A 322 9.08 -16.03 20.42
N ASN A 323 7.95 -16.19 21.10
CA ASN A 323 7.89 -16.48 22.53
C ASN A 323 7.49 -17.92 22.80
N PHE A 324 6.89 -18.58 21.84
CA PHE A 324 6.41 -19.97 21.91
C PHE A 324 6.64 -20.66 20.54
N ASP A 325 6.79 -21.97 20.57
CA ASP A 325 7.00 -22.81 19.39
C ASP A 325 5.75 -23.56 18.95
N THR A 326 4.73 -23.58 19.81
CA THR A 326 3.49 -24.33 19.60
C THR A 326 2.28 -23.44 19.86
N LEU A 327 1.38 -23.34 18.89
CA LEU A 327 0.13 -22.61 18.97
C LEU A 327 -1.05 -23.57 18.94
N VAL A 328 -1.84 -23.61 20.01
CA VAL A 328 -3.05 -24.44 20.13
C VAL A 328 -4.28 -23.57 19.92
N ILE A 329 -4.95 -23.71 18.77
CA ILE A 329 -6.10 -22.89 18.38
C ILE A 329 -7.40 -23.63 18.76
N THR A 330 -8.23 -22.97 19.56
CA THR A 330 -9.48 -23.51 20.07
C THR A 330 -10.68 -22.69 19.60
N GLY A 331 -11.89 -23.18 19.81
CA GLY A 331 -13.12 -22.52 19.43
C GLY A 331 -14.03 -23.35 18.52
N PRO A 332 -15.20 -22.83 18.08
CA PRO A 332 -16.13 -23.59 17.23
C PRO A 332 -15.57 -23.83 15.84
N ASN A 333 -15.99 -24.90 15.15
CA ASN A 333 -15.54 -25.23 13.79
C ASN A 333 -15.83 -24.11 12.79
N THR A 334 -16.97 -23.46 12.92
CA THR A 334 -17.37 -22.30 12.10
C THR A 334 -16.54 -21.05 12.34
N GLY A 335 -15.68 -21.01 13.36
CA GLY A 335 -14.91 -19.83 13.79
C GLY A 335 -13.71 -19.48 12.90
N GLY A 336 -13.36 -20.33 11.92
CA GLY A 336 -12.23 -20.06 11.00
C GLY A 336 -10.90 -20.69 11.42
N LYS A 337 -10.87 -21.67 12.32
CA LYS A 337 -9.66 -22.39 12.76
C LYS A 337 -8.86 -22.96 11.60
N THR A 338 -9.51 -23.78 10.77
CA THR A 338 -8.92 -24.38 9.55
C THR A 338 -8.41 -23.33 8.56
N VAL A 339 -9.18 -22.24 8.39
CA VAL A 339 -8.77 -21.12 7.51
C VAL A 339 -7.51 -20.44 8.05
N THR A 340 -7.39 -20.27 9.37
CA THR A 340 -6.20 -19.70 10.00
C THR A 340 -4.96 -20.57 9.76
N LEU A 341 -5.06 -21.90 9.94
CA LEU A 341 -3.97 -22.84 9.63
C LEU A 341 -3.59 -22.80 8.15
N LYS A 342 -4.59 -22.85 7.26
CA LYS A 342 -4.35 -22.73 5.81
C LYS A 342 -3.69 -21.40 5.45
N THR A 343 -4.13 -20.30 6.05
CA THR A 343 -3.54 -18.97 5.82
C THR A 343 -2.08 -18.96 6.21
N LEU A 344 -1.74 -19.44 7.41
CA LEU A 344 -0.34 -19.54 7.88
C LEU A 344 0.53 -20.36 6.91
N GLY A 345 0.08 -21.55 6.54
CA GLY A 345 0.82 -22.44 5.65
C GLY A 345 0.94 -21.88 4.22
N LEU A 346 -0.16 -21.43 3.65
CA LEU A 346 -0.21 -20.92 2.28
C LEU A 346 0.64 -19.65 2.10
N LEU A 347 0.53 -18.66 3.02
CA LEU A 347 1.33 -17.43 2.94
C LEU A 347 2.83 -17.73 3.11
N THR A 348 3.18 -18.69 3.97
CA THR A 348 4.57 -19.16 4.10
C THR A 348 5.07 -19.76 2.78
N LEU A 349 4.33 -20.65 2.13
CA LEU A 349 4.70 -21.22 0.83
C LEU A 349 4.77 -20.16 -0.28
N MET A 350 3.81 -19.22 -0.32
CA MET A 350 3.82 -18.11 -1.27
C MET A 350 5.08 -17.26 -1.14
N ALA A 351 5.46 -16.86 0.08
CA ALA A 351 6.68 -16.11 0.32
C ALA A 351 7.93 -16.87 -0.12
N MET A 352 7.99 -18.19 0.18
CA MET A 352 9.08 -19.08 -0.25
C MET A 352 9.14 -19.26 -1.77
N CYS A 353 8.02 -19.03 -2.49
CA CYS A 353 7.97 -18.96 -3.96
C CYS A 353 8.37 -17.59 -4.52
N GLY A 354 8.71 -16.62 -3.69
CA GLY A 354 8.97 -15.23 -4.11
C GLY A 354 7.71 -14.48 -4.55
N LEU A 355 6.55 -14.86 -4.00
CA LEU A 355 5.29 -14.13 -4.14
C LEU A 355 5.10 -13.23 -2.92
N LEU A 356 4.68 -11.98 -3.14
CA LEU A 356 4.24 -11.12 -2.04
C LEU A 356 2.97 -11.69 -1.41
N VAL A 357 2.77 -11.42 -0.13
CA VAL A 357 1.67 -12.01 0.64
C VAL A 357 0.66 -10.96 1.12
N PRO A 358 -0.64 -11.26 1.12
CA PRO A 358 -1.68 -10.33 1.57
C PRO A 358 -1.66 -10.17 3.10
N CYS A 359 -0.74 -9.34 3.57
CA CYS A 359 -0.57 -8.98 4.98
C CYS A 359 -0.22 -7.49 5.12
N ALA A 360 -0.21 -6.98 6.35
CA ALA A 360 0.27 -5.62 6.61
C ALA A 360 1.80 -5.55 6.55
N ASP A 361 2.31 -4.33 6.32
CA ASP A 361 3.75 -4.04 6.33
C ASP A 361 4.40 -4.46 7.66
N ASN A 362 5.69 -4.78 7.62
CA ASN A 362 6.45 -5.31 8.75
C ASN A 362 5.94 -6.66 9.30
N SER A 363 5.24 -7.45 8.50
CA SER A 363 5.00 -8.86 8.78
C SER A 363 6.28 -9.66 8.56
N GLU A 364 6.54 -10.63 9.42
CA GLU A 364 7.73 -11.48 9.38
C GLU A 364 7.34 -12.94 9.09
N LEU A 365 8.06 -13.58 8.18
CA LEU A 365 7.89 -15.01 7.83
C LEU A 365 9.24 -15.70 7.82
N SER A 366 9.22 -17.01 8.12
CA SER A 366 10.42 -17.82 8.08
C SER A 366 10.47 -18.75 6.87
N VAL A 367 11.68 -19.01 6.41
CA VAL A 367 11.92 -20.09 5.45
C VAL A 367 11.97 -21.42 6.19
N PHE A 368 11.07 -22.32 5.88
CA PHE A 368 11.02 -23.67 6.45
C PHE A 368 11.50 -24.70 5.43
N ARG A 369 12.34 -25.62 5.88
CA ARG A 369 12.79 -26.74 5.02
C ARG A 369 11.66 -27.71 4.69
N ARG A 370 10.65 -27.79 5.56
CA ARG A 370 9.48 -28.64 5.39
C ARG A 370 8.23 -27.94 5.93
N VAL A 371 7.19 -27.96 5.15
CA VAL A 371 5.85 -27.58 5.57
C VAL A 371 4.99 -28.84 5.52
N LEU A 372 4.64 -29.35 6.70
CA LEU A 372 3.95 -30.64 6.89
C LEU A 372 2.54 -30.37 7.38
N VAL A 373 1.54 -30.98 6.76
CA VAL A 373 0.16 -30.61 6.95
C VAL A 373 -0.73 -31.85 7.12
N ASP A 374 -1.56 -31.81 8.14
CA ASP A 374 -2.70 -32.69 8.30
C ASP A 374 -3.96 -31.84 8.46
N ILE A 375 -4.59 -31.47 7.35
CA ILE A 375 -5.79 -30.62 7.25
C ILE A 375 -6.74 -31.23 6.23
N GLY A 376 -8.00 -31.35 6.58
CA GLY A 376 -9.08 -31.74 5.67
C GLY A 376 -9.85 -32.96 6.16
N ASP A 377 -11.15 -32.95 5.88
CA ASP A 377 -12.03 -34.10 6.00
C ASP A 377 -11.83 -34.99 4.77
N ASP A 378 -11.22 -36.14 4.94
CA ASP A 378 -11.23 -37.20 3.92
C ASP A 378 -12.65 -37.85 3.87
N GLN A 379 -13.65 -37.00 3.49
CA GLN A 379 -15.03 -37.45 3.24
C GLN A 379 -15.19 -38.17 1.88
N SER A 380 -14.12 -38.66 1.30
CA SER A 380 -14.22 -39.46 0.09
C SER A 380 -14.76 -40.84 0.46
N ILE A 381 -15.97 -41.13 0.02
CA ILE A 381 -16.73 -42.37 0.21
C ILE A 381 -15.96 -43.63 -0.26
N GLU A 382 -14.87 -43.47 -0.99
CA GLU A 382 -14.07 -44.54 -1.60
C GLU A 382 -12.98 -45.14 -0.70
N GLN A 383 -12.66 -44.55 0.47
CA GLN A 383 -11.68 -45.11 1.39
C GLN A 383 -12.35 -45.53 2.72
N SER A 384 -12.50 -46.84 2.87
CA SER A 384 -13.13 -47.53 4.01
C SER A 384 -12.30 -47.53 5.32
N LEU A 385 -11.23 -46.73 5.42
CA LEU A 385 -10.50 -46.52 6.66
C LEU A 385 -11.23 -45.41 7.44
N SER A 386 -11.45 -45.61 8.74
CA SER A 386 -12.02 -44.59 9.61
C SER A 386 -11.17 -43.30 9.47
N THR A 387 -11.83 -42.14 9.48
CA THR A 387 -11.16 -40.82 9.39
C THR A 387 -10.00 -40.71 10.37
N PHE A 388 -10.14 -41.25 11.58
CA PHE A 388 -9.10 -41.35 12.61
C PHE A 388 -7.84 -42.08 12.10
N SER A 389 -7.99 -43.24 11.46
CA SER A 389 -6.84 -44.04 10.98
C SER A 389 -6.06 -43.30 9.86
N ALA A 390 -6.77 -42.58 8.98
CA ALA A 390 -6.17 -41.79 7.93
C ALA A 390 -5.34 -40.64 8.50
N HIS A 391 -5.90 -39.86 9.44
CA HIS A 391 -5.20 -38.80 10.16
C HIS A 391 -3.96 -39.34 10.90
N MET A 392 -4.11 -40.43 11.66
CA MET A 392 -3.01 -41.03 12.41
C MET A 392 -1.89 -41.51 11.48
N SER A 393 -2.22 -42.10 10.34
CA SER A 393 -1.22 -42.55 9.35
C SER A 393 -0.42 -41.36 8.80
N ASN A 394 -1.08 -40.24 8.53
CA ASN A 394 -0.42 -38.99 8.08
C ASN A 394 0.42 -38.37 9.19
N ILE A 395 -0.10 -38.29 10.42
CA ILE A 395 0.61 -37.77 11.60
C ILE A 395 1.87 -38.59 11.89
N ILE A 396 1.82 -39.93 11.77
CA ILE A 396 2.99 -40.80 11.90
C ILE A 396 4.08 -40.42 10.88
N GLN A 397 3.70 -40.16 9.63
CA GLN A 397 4.66 -39.68 8.63
C GLN A 397 5.21 -38.29 8.95
N ILE A 398 4.34 -37.38 9.39
CA ILE A 398 4.73 -36.03 9.84
C ILE A 398 5.77 -36.13 10.96
N ILE A 399 5.51 -36.96 11.99
CA ILE A 399 6.43 -37.16 13.11
C ILE A 399 7.79 -37.67 12.62
N LYS A 400 7.81 -38.63 11.68
CA LYS A 400 9.07 -39.14 11.10
C LYS A 400 9.86 -38.09 10.36
N LEU A 401 9.20 -37.19 9.64
CA LEU A 401 9.81 -36.18 8.77
C LEU A 401 10.16 -34.88 9.49
N ALA A 402 9.47 -34.56 10.58
CA ALA A 402 9.63 -33.29 11.33
C ALA A 402 11.04 -33.15 11.93
N ASN A 403 11.54 -31.90 11.90
CA ASN A 403 12.80 -31.48 12.52
C ASN A 403 12.70 -29.96 12.86
N SER A 404 13.79 -29.38 13.35
CA SER A 404 13.85 -27.95 13.76
C SER A 404 13.56 -26.94 12.63
N GLY A 405 13.70 -27.35 11.36
CA GLY A 405 13.36 -26.51 10.20
C GLY A 405 11.96 -26.82 9.64
N SER A 406 11.06 -27.42 10.43
CA SER A 406 9.73 -27.80 9.97
C SER A 406 8.66 -26.90 10.55
N LEU A 407 7.68 -26.53 9.70
CA LEU A 407 6.37 -25.99 10.10
C LEU A 407 5.37 -27.14 10.02
N VAL A 408 4.70 -27.43 11.13
CA VAL A 408 3.70 -28.51 11.24
C VAL A 408 2.34 -27.91 11.51
N LEU A 409 1.37 -28.23 10.67
CA LEU A 409 -0.01 -27.73 10.74
C LEU A 409 -0.95 -28.91 10.87
N ILE A 410 -1.67 -29.00 11.99
CA ILE A 410 -2.57 -30.13 12.26
C ILE A 410 -3.96 -29.60 12.62
N ASP A 411 -4.96 -29.98 11.85
CA ASP A 411 -6.34 -29.63 12.13
C ASP A 411 -7.04 -30.76 12.92
N GLU A 412 -7.87 -30.41 13.88
CA GLU A 412 -8.66 -31.31 14.72
C GLU A 412 -7.86 -32.46 15.36
N LEU A 413 -6.67 -32.12 15.91
CA LEU A 413 -5.77 -33.13 16.48
C LEU A 413 -6.45 -33.99 17.56
N GLY A 414 -6.42 -35.30 17.36
CA GLY A 414 -7.02 -36.30 18.25
C GLY A 414 -8.49 -36.59 18.00
N ALA A 415 -9.16 -35.92 17.05
CA ALA A 415 -10.56 -36.19 16.74
C ALA A 415 -10.81 -37.57 16.14
N GLY A 416 -12.03 -38.08 16.27
CA GLY A 416 -12.47 -39.34 15.67
C GLY A 416 -12.27 -40.61 16.51
N THR A 417 -11.90 -40.48 17.80
CA THR A 417 -11.81 -41.59 18.80
C THR A 417 -12.46 -41.18 20.14
N ASP A 418 -12.31 -42.02 21.17
CA ASP A 418 -12.71 -41.62 22.52
C ASP A 418 -12.06 -40.31 22.95
N PRO A 419 -12.82 -39.37 23.51
CA PRO A 419 -12.30 -38.02 23.83
C PRO A 419 -11.12 -38.02 24.78
N VAL A 420 -11.07 -38.94 25.75
CA VAL A 420 -10.00 -39.00 26.74
C VAL A 420 -8.72 -39.58 26.10
N GLU A 421 -8.85 -40.64 25.31
CA GLU A 421 -7.74 -41.24 24.58
C GLU A 421 -7.23 -40.26 23.49
N GLY A 422 -8.13 -39.60 22.77
CA GLY A 422 -7.80 -38.60 21.75
C GLY A 422 -7.03 -37.42 22.31
N ALA A 423 -7.45 -36.90 23.46
CA ALA A 423 -6.75 -35.81 24.12
C ALA A 423 -5.35 -36.21 24.62
N ALA A 424 -5.23 -37.37 25.25
CA ALA A 424 -3.94 -37.89 25.72
C ALA A 424 -2.97 -38.12 24.58
N LEU A 425 -3.45 -38.72 23.46
CA LEU A 425 -2.67 -38.96 22.26
C LEU A 425 -2.22 -37.63 21.60
N ALA A 426 -3.11 -36.65 21.54
CA ALA A 426 -2.83 -35.34 21.00
C ALA A 426 -1.72 -34.63 21.78
N ILE A 427 -1.76 -34.63 23.11
CA ILE A 427 -0.71 -34.05 23.95
C ILE A 427 0.62 -34.73 23.67
N SER A 428 0.65 -36.08 23.66
CA SER A 428 1.87 -36.85 23.39
C SER A 428 2.47 -36.58 22.00
N ILE A 429 1.63 -36.37 20.99
CA ILE A 429 2.04 -35.98 19.63
C ILE A 429 2.68 -34.59 19.65
N LEU A 430 2.06 -33.63 20.30
CA LEU A 430 2.59 -32.25 20.41
C LEU A 430 3.95 -32.26 21.13
N GLU A 431 4.08 -32.96 22.26
CA GLU A 431 5.33 -33.11 23.00
C GLU A 431 6.42 -33.72 22.09
N LYS A 432 6.09 -34.80 21.36
CA LYS A 432 7.06 -35.44 20.44
C LYS A 432 7.52 -34.53 19.29
N LEU A 433 6.65 -33.71 18.76
CA LEU A 433 6.99 -32.73 17.72
C LEU A 433 7.82 -31.58 18.28
N ARG A 434 7.53 -31.16 19.53
CA ARG A 434 8.30 -30.14 20.26
C ARG A 434 9.72 -30.64 20.59
N ASP A 435 9.90 -31.91 20.99
CA ASP A 435 11.21 -32.53 21.19
C ASP A 435 12.09 -32.42 19.92
N LYS A 436 11.45 -32.41 18.76
CA LYS A 436 12.11 -32.20 17.45
C LYS A 436 12.31 -30.75 17.08
N HIS A 437 11.96 -29.83 17.98
CA HIS A 437 12.04 -28.36 17.78
C HIS A 437 11.28 -27.86 16.56
N ALA A 438 10.22 -28.56 16.12
CA ALA A 438 9.34 -28.10 15.05
C ALA A 438 8.51 -26.87 15.50
N LYS A 439 8.12 -26.02 14.57
CA LYS A 439 7.11 -25.00 14.81
C LYS A 439 5.74 -25.58 14.52
N ILE A 440 4.83 -25.48 15.47
CA ILE A 440 3.58 -26.24 15.43
C ILE A 440 2.40 -25.28 15.57
N ALA A 441 1.41 -25.40 14.70
CA ALA A 441 0.09 -24.83 14.91
C ALA A 441 -0.96 -25.92 14.76
N SER A 442 -1.76 -26.11 15.80
CA SER A 442 -2.76 -27.17 15.83
C SER A 442 -4.12 -26.63 16.28
N THR A 443 -5.19 -27.19 15.72
CA THR A 443 -6.55 -26.92 16.22
C THR A 443 -7.08 -28.09 17.02
N THR A 444 -7.93 -27.81 17.98
CA THR A 444 -8.57 -28.84 18.80
C THR A 444 -9.88 -28.35 19.41
N HIS A 445 -10.67 -29.31 19.87
CA HIS A 445 -11.88 -29.10 20.69
C HIS A 445 -11.69 -29.51 22.14
N TYR A 446 -10.57 -30.18 22.49
CA TYR A 446 -10.36 -30.77 23.80
C TYR A 446 -9.98 -29.73 24.84
N ALA A 447 -10.61 -29.81 26.02
CA ALA A 447 -10.30 -28.94 27.16
C ALA A 447 -8.90 -29.22 27.74
N GLU A 448 -8.45 -30.46 27.70
CA GLU A 448 -7.17 -30.94 28.19
C GLU A 448 -5.99 -30.28 27.42
N LEU A 449 -6.16 -30.02 26.12
CA LEU A 449 -5.14 -29.32 25.32
C LEU A 449 -5.08 -27.82 25.66
N LYS A 450 -6.21 -27.23 26.05
CA LYS A 450 -6.22 -25.85 26.57
C LYS A 450 -5.43 -25.75 27.87
N GLU A 451 -5.64 -26.71 28.76
CA GLU A 451 -4.94 -26.81 30.02
C GLU A 451 -3.44 -27.10 29.82
N PHE A 452 -3.10 -28.03 28.94
CA PHE A 452 -1.73 -28.32 28.54
C PHE A 452 -1.00 -27.04 28.08
N ALA A 453 -1.64 -26.23 27.23
CA ALA A 453 -1.05 -25.00 26.74
C ALA A 453 -0.89 -23.91 27.82
N LEU A 454 -1.71 -23.93 28.89
CA LEU A 454 -1.55 -23.01 30.02
C LEU A 454 -0.42 -23.43 30.99
N ARG A 455 -0.14 -24.74 31.08
CA ARG A 455 0.85 -25.29 32.01
C ARG A 455 2.23 -25.48 31.40
N THR A 456 2.34 -25.53 30.09
CA THR A 456 3.58 -25.90 29.38
C THR A 456 4.24 -24.68 28.77
N GLU A 457 5.45 -24.37 29.24
CA GLU A 457 6.24 -23.27 28.66
C GLU A 457 6.54 -23.49 27.17
N GLY A 458 6.41 -22.44 26.35
CA GLY A 458 6.60 -22.51 24.91
C GLY A 458 5.38 -23.01 24.14
N VAL A 459 4.25 -23.30 24.82
CA VAL A 459 2.95 -23.58 24.18
C VAL A 459 2.01 -22.44 24.49
N GLU A 460 1.33 -21.94 23.48
CA GLU A 460 0.40 -20.82 23.65
C GLU A 460 -1.01 -21.17 23.17
N ASN A 461 -2.00 -20.73 23.92
CA ASN A 461 -3.39 -20.83 23.52
C ASN A 461 -3.77 -19.74 22.53
N ALA A 462 -4.63 -20.07 21.57
CA ALA A 462 -5.36 -19.08 20.80
C ALA A 462 -6.83 -19.49 20.64
N CYS A 463 -7.69 -18.54 20.42
CA CYS A 463 -9.08 -18.82 20.08
C CYS A 463 -9.57 -18.00 18.91
N CYS A 464 -10.45 -18.61 18.10
CA CYS A 464 -11.23 -17.86 17.12
C CYS A 464 -12.40 -17.20 17.84
N GLU A 465 -12.46 -15.87 17.79
CA GLU A 465 -13.49 -15.08 18.43
C GLU A 465 -14.87 -15.40 17.83
N PHE A 466 -15.85 -15.56 18.71
CA PHE A 466 -17.25 -15.82 18.33
C PHE A 466 -18.18 -14.83 19.03
N ASP A 467 -18.99 -14.14 18.27
CA ASP A 467 -19.97 -13.20 18.82
C ASP A 467 -21.24 -13.97 19.23
N VAL A 468 -21.38 -14.16 20.53
CA VAL A 468 -22.54 -14.82 21.13
C VAL A 468 -23.84 -14.00 20.91
N THR A 469 -23.71 -12.68 20.67
CA THR A 469 -24.86 -11.80 20.47
C THR A 469 -25.48 -11.97 19.09
N THR A 470 -24.66 -12.13 18.08
CA THR A 470 -25.11 -12.30 16.69
C THR A 470 -25.14 -13.77 16.24
N LEU A 471 -24.59 -14.69 17.02
CA LEU A 471 -24.30 -16.09 16.66
C LEU A 471 -23.46 -16.22 15.39
N ARG A 472 -22.56 -15.28 15.16
CA ARG A 472 -21.68 -15.28 14.00
C ARG A 472 -20.22 -15.32 14.42
N PRO A 473 -19.38 -16.03 13.70
CA PRO A 473 -17.94 -15.93 13.89
C PRO A 473 -17.47 -14.53 13.47
N THR A 474 -16.59 -13.95 14.26
CA THR A 474 -15.88 -12.71 13.86
C THR A 474 -14.66 -13.00 13.01
N TYR A 475 -14.22 -14.27 12.98
CA TYR A 475 -12.99 -14.76 12.31
C TYR A 475 -11.69 -14.14 12.84
N ARG A 476 -11.71 -13.42 13.95
CA ARG A 476 -10.51 -12.87 14.59
C ARG A 476 -9.84 -13.94 15.43
N LEU A 477 -8.51 -14.05 15.32
CA LEU A 477 -7.70 -14.91 16.17
C LEU A 477 -7.20 -14.12 17.38
N LEU A 478 -7.43 -14.68 18.57
CA LEU A 478 -7.01 -14.09 19.83
C LEU A 478 -5.95 -15.00 20.44
N ILE A 479 -4.70 -14.55 20.43
CA ILE A 479 -3.56 -15.28 20.99
C ILE A 479 -3.42 -14.96 22.47
N GLY A 480 -3.01 -15.92 23.30
CA GLY A 480 -2.86 -15.81 24.75
C GLY A 480 -4.12 -16.12 25.53
N VAL A 481 -5.21 -16.52 24.89
CA VAL A 481 -6.49 -16.84 25.57
C VAL A 481 -7.06 -18.13 25.03
N PRO A 482 -7.39 -19.11 25.90
CA PRO A 482 -8.13 -20.29 25.48
C PRO A 482 -9.59 -19.93 25.12
N GLY A 483 -10.11 -20.56 24.07
CA GLY A 483 -11.49 -20.35 23.64
C GLY A 483 -12.51 -20.91 24.63
N LYS A 484 -13.56 -20.13 24.92
CA LYS A 484 -14.71 -20.60 25.69
C LYS A 484 -15.62 -21.47 24.84
N SER A 485 -16.16 -22.51 25.44
CA SER A 485 -17.25 -23.29 24.84
C SER A 485 -18.54 -22.49 24.89
N ASN A 486 -19.14 -22.22 23.73
CA ASN A 486 -20.40 -21.46 23.63
C ASN A 486 -21.60 -22.34 23.27
N ALA A 487 -21.48 -23.69 23.36
CA ALA A 487 -22.52 -24.63 22.95
C ALA A 487 -23.86 -24.33 23.62
N PHE A 488 -23.88 -24.17 24.94
CA PHE A 488 -25.10 -23.88 25.68
C PHE A 488 -25.74 -22.50 25.34
N ALA A 489 -24.92 -21.51 25.08
CA ALA A 489 -25.43 -20.20 24.66
C ALA A 489 -26.01 -20.25 23.23
N ILE A 490 -25.38 -21.00 22.37
CA ILE A 490 -25.83 -21.19 20.99
C ILE A 490 -27.13 -22.00 20.94
N THR A 491 -27.22 -23.13 21.64
CA THR A 491 -28.41 -24.00 21.64
C THR A 491 -29.63 -23.31 22.25
N LYS A 492 -29.45 -22.59 23.37
CA LYS A 492 -30.53 -21.77 23.96
C LYS A 492 -31.08 -20.73 22.98
N ARG A 493 -30.20 -20.08 22.22
CA ARG A 493 -30.60 -19.06 21.27
C ARG A 493 -31.21 -19.63 19.97
N LEU A 494 -30.88 -20.87 19.62
CA LEU A 494 -31.50 -21.61 18.52
C LEU A 494 -32.91 -22.13 18.91
N GLY A 495 -33.34 -21.91 20.16
CA GLY A 495 -34.71 -22.25 20.64
C GLY A 495 -34.81 -23.57 21.38
N MET A 496 -33.68 -24.13 21.88
CA MET A 496 -33.72 -25.28 22.76
C MET A 496 -34.31 -24.90 24.11
N ASP A 497 -35.17 -25.75 24.68
CA ASP A 497 -35.84 -25.54 25.96
C ASP A 497 -34.80 -25.31 27.07
N ASP A 498 -35.07 -24.30 27.91
CA ASP A 498 -34.20 -23.94 29.03
C ASP A 498 -33.93 -25.09 29.97
N GLU A 499 -34.94 -25.97 30.22
CA GLU A 499 -34.81 -27.16 31.09
C GLU A 499 -33.75 -28.13 30.57
N ILE A 500 -33.69 -28.34 29.24
CA ILE A 500 -32.68 -29.23 28.60
C ILE A 500 -31.31 -28.62 28.76
N VAL A 501 -31.17 -27.31 28.53
CA VAL A 501 -29.89 -26.61 28.62
C VAL A 501 -29.37 -26.58 30.07
N GLU A 502 -30.23 -26.31 31.06
CA GLU A 502 -29.84 -26.32 32.46
C GLU A 502 -29.47 -27.74 32.93
N ARG A 503 -30.25 -28.75 32.54
CA ARG A 503 -29.90 -30.14 32.83
C ARG A 503 -28.57 -30.57 32.21
N ALA A 504 -28.31 -30.14 30.98
CA ALA A 504 -27.02 -30.40 30.32
C ALA A 504 -25.83 -29.72 31.05
N LYS A 505 -26.04 -28.50 31.57
CA LYS A 505 -25.03 -27.82 32.40
C LYS A 505 -24.76 -28.56 33.70
N GLU A 506 -25.79 -29.13 34.34
CA GLU A 506 -25.62 -29.93 35.54
C GLU A 506 -24.80 -31.19 35.35
N LEU A 507 -24.88 -31.81 34.17
CA LEU A 507 -24.15 -33.02 33.82
C LEU A 507 -22.68 -32.78 33.52
N VAL A 508 -22.25 -31.54 33.27
CA VAL A 508 -20.82 -31.18 33.09
C VAL A 508 -20.12 -31.24 34.44
N SER A 509 -18.91 -31.83 34.49
CA SER A 509 -18.10 -31.93 35.70
C SER A 509 -17.83 -30.58 36.38
N SER A 510 -17.67 -30.57 37.70
CA SER A 510 -17.37 -29.36 38.47
C SER A 510 -16.03 -28.74 38.08
N GLU A 511 -15.04 -29.53 37.75
CA GLU A 511 -13.70 -29.08 37.32
C GLU A 511 -13.75 -28.36 35.96
N SER A 512 -14.45 -28.95 34.99
CA SER A 512 -14.66 -28.33 33.69
C SER A 512 -15.42 -27.00 33.77
N ARG A 513 -16.41 -26.90 34.70
CA ARG A 513 -17.12 -25.62 34.91
C ARG A 513 -16.23 -24.55 35.51
N GLN A 514 -15.46 -24.88 36.55
CA GLN A 514 -14.52 -23.91 37.16
C GLN A 514 -13.50 -23.41 36.15
N PHE A 515 -12.94 -24.29 35.30
CA PHE A 515 -12.03 -23.92 34.25
C PHE A 515 -12.66 -22.94 33.23
N GLU A 516 -13.86 -23.26 32.72
CA GLU A 516 -14.57 -22.39 31.76
C GLU A 516 -14.96 -21.02 32.38
N ASP A 517 -15.26 -20.94 33.69
CA ASP A 517 -15.52 -19.69 34.41
C ASP A 517 -14.26 -18.81 34.52
N VAL A 518 -13.10 -19.41 34.78
CA VAL A 518 -11.80 -18.70 34.77
C VAL A 518 -11.51 -18.18 33.39
N VAL A 519 -11.68 -19.00 32.35
CA VAL A 519 -11.51 -18.60 30.94
C VAL A 519 -12.44 -17.44 30.59
N GLY A 520 -13.71 -17.53 30.99
CA GLY A 520 -14.70 -16.45 30.77
C GLY A 520 -14.35 -15.14 31.47
N THR A 521 -13.72 -15.21 32.65
CA THR A 521 -13.23 -14.01 33.37
C THR A 521 -12.03 -13.39 32.70
N LEU A 522 -11.08 -14.21 32.23
CA LEU A 522 -9.90 -13.74 31.46
C LEU A 522 -10.33 -13.05 30.15
N GLU A 523 -11.28 -13.64 29.43
CA GLU A 523 -11.79 -13.06 28.18
C GLU A 523 -12.46 -11.69 28.40
N LYS A 524 -13.29 -11.55 29.43
CA LYS A 524 -13.89 -10.27 29.80
C LYS A 524 -12.87 -9.20 30.17
N ARG A 525 -11.84 -9.58 30.97
CA ARG A 525 -10.75 -8.65 31.31
C ARG A 525 -9.97 -8.22 30.09
N ARG A 526 -9.66 -9.14 29.19
CA ARG A 526 -8.97 -8.84 27.94
C ARG A 526 -9.77 -7.87 27.08
N GLN A 527 -11.07 -8.13 26.85
CA GLN A 527 -11.95 -7.24 26.08
C GLN A 527 -12.01 -5.82 26.67
N SER A 528 -11.99 -5.72 28.02
CA SER A 528 -11.93 -4.43 28.69
C SER A 528 -10.61 -3.72 28.44
N LEU A 529 -9.48 -4.43 28.50
CA LEU A 529 -8.14 -3.89 28.21
C LEU A 529 -8.01 -3.45 26.73
N GLU A 530 -8.50 -4.25 25.79
CA GLU A 530 -8.49 -3.87 24.38
C GLU A 530 -9.26 -2.58 24.10
N LYS A 531 -10.46 -2.44 24.68
CA LYS A 531 -11.22 -1.18 24.59
C LYS A 531 -10.47 0.00 25.19
N GLN A 532 -9.74 -0.22 26.28
CA GLN A 532 -8.91 0.84 26.87
C GLN A 532 -7.73 1.21 25.97
N ILE A 533 -7.04 0.23 25.39
CA ILE A 533 -5.94 0.44 24.43
C ILE A 533 -6.45 1.15 23.18
N GLU A 534 -7.57 0.74 22.62
CA GLU A 534 -8.17 1.40 21.47
C GLU A 534 -8.51 2.87 21.74
N ASN A 535 -9.12 3.13 22.91
CA ASN A 535 -9.43 4.49 23.35
C ASN A 535 -8.14 5.32 23.56
N ALA A 536 -7.11 4.74 24.17
CA ALA A 536 -5.82 5.41 24.35
C ALA A 536 -5.16 5.73 23.00
N ASN A 537 -5.13 4.79 22.06
CA ASN A 537 -4.60 4.99 20.72
C ASN A 537 -5.38 6.08 19.97
N ARG A 538 -6.71 6.09 20.08
CA ARG A 538 -7.55 7.14 19.48
C ARG A 538 -7.28 8.53 20.06
N LEU A 539 -7.07 8.60 21.38
CA LEU A 539 -6.72 9.85 22.06
C LEU A 539 -5.34 10.33 21.64
N THR A 540 -4.36 9.42 21.58
CA THR A 540 -2.99 9.73 21.13
C THR A 540 -2.97 10.21 19.68
N ALA A 541 -3.71 9.55 18.79
CA ALA A 541 -3.84 9.99 17.40
C ALA A 541 -4.46 11.41 17.29
N LYS A 542 -5.51 11.69 18.09
CA LYS A 542 -6.10 13.04 18.16
C LYS A 542 -5.11 14.07 18.70
N ALA A 543 -4.40 13.74 19.78
CA ALA A 543 -3.39 14.63 20.36
C ALA A 543 -2.26 14.95 19.36
N ASN A 544 -1.80 13.96 18.61
CA ASN A 544 -0.78 14.16 17.57
C ASN A 544 -1.29 15.03 16.41
N THR A 545 -2.55 14.89 15.99
CA THR A 545 -3.14 15.75 14.95
C THR A 545 -3.29 17.20 15.43
N GLU A 546 -3.71 17.41 16.68
CA GLU A 546 -3.81 18.75 17.27
C GLU A 546 -2.43 19.39 17.47
N LYS A 547 -1.43 18.60 17.89
CA LYS A 547 -0.04 19.05 18.00
C LYS A 547 0.50 19.53 16.65
N GLN A 548 0.28 18.74 15.58
CA GLN A 548 0.70 19.13 14.22
C GLN A 548 0.01 20.40 13.74
N LYS A 549 -1.28 20.59 14.05
CA LYS A 549 -1.99 21.83 13.72
C LYS A 549 -1.40 23.02 14.44
N ALA A 550 -1.16 22.89 15.75
CA ALA A 550 -0.57 23.95 16.55
C ALA A 550 0.86 24.30 16.07
N GLU A 551 1.69 23.33 15.76
CA GLU A 551 3.04 23.54 15.19
C GLU A 551 2.98 24.28 13.82
N ASN A 552 2.02 23.92 12.97
CA ASN A 552 1.82 24.63 11.70
C ASN A 552 1.31 26.06 11.89
N GLU A 553 0.46 26.33 12.86
CA GLU A 553 0.01 27.67 13.21
C GLU A 553 1.16 28.54 13.74
N ILE A 554 1.97 27.99 14.65
CA ILE A 554 3.16 28.68 15.18
C ILE A 554 4.14 29.02 14.04
N ARG A 555 4.37 28.07 13.13
CA ARG A 555 5.24 28.33 11.97
C ARG A 555 4.70 29.45 11.08
N ARG A 556 3.40 29.43 10.76
CA ARG A 556 2.74 30.50 9.97
C ARG A 556 2.79 31.85 10.68
N ALA A 557 2.58 31.86 12.00
CA ALA A 557 2.68 33.09 12.78
C ALA A 557 4.11 33.66 12.77
N LYS A 558 5.15 32.80 12.89
CA LYS A 558 6.55 33.23 12.77
C LYS A 558 6.87 33.80 11.39
N GLU A 559 6.47 33.10 10.33
CA GLU A 559 6.70 33.57 8.95
C GLU A 559 6.02 34.92 8.69
N ASN A 560 4.81 35.13 9.22
CA ASN A 560 4.10 36.40 9.11
C ASN A 560 4.79 37.52 9.90
N ALA A 561 5.22 37.25 11.12
CA ALA A 561 5.97 38.20 11.95
C ALA A 561 7.30 38.61 11.29
N GLU A 562 8.04 37.66 10.72
CA GLU A 562 9.27 37.95 9.98
C GLU A 562 9.01 38.84 8.75
N ARG A 563 7.94 38.55 8.01
CA ARG A 563 7.53 39.41 6.87
C ARG A 563 7.13 40.83 7.30
N GLU A 564 6.46 41.00 8.43
CA GLU A 564 6.11 42.33 8.95
C GLU A 564 7.36 43.07 9.43
N ILE A 565 8.28 42.40 10.10
CA ILE A 565 9.56 42.99 10.51
C ILE A 565 10.36 43.43 9.28
N GLU A 566 10.40 42.61 8.25
CA GLU A 566 11.15 42.98 7.02
C GLU A 566 10.51 44.17 6.29
N ARG A 567 9.17 44.20 6.23
CA ARG A 567 8.45 45.37 5.68
C ARG A 567 8.73 46.64 6.48
N ALA A 568 8.71 46.54 7.81
CA ALA A 568 9.00 47.70 8.68
C ALA A 568 10.45 48.18 8.51
N LYS A 569 11.42 47.28 8.36
CA LYS A 569 12.82 47.64 8.05
C LYS A 569 12.97 48.35 6.69
N GLN A 570 12.31 47.83 5.67
CA GLN A 570 12.34 48.48 4.36
C GLN A 570 11.70 49.87 4.36
N GLU A 571 10.61 50.07 5.12
CA GLU A 571 9.95 51.35 5.27
C GLU A 571 10.84 52.33 6.08
N ALA A 572 11.44 51.87 7.16
CA ALA A 572 12.42 52.65 7.90
C ALA A 572 13.62 53.10 7.03
N GLN A 573 14.16 52.20 6.23
CA GLN A 573 15.22 52.50 5.28
C GLN A 573 14.83 53.53 4.22
N ARG A 574 13.58 53.42 3.72
CA ARG A 574 13.05 54.46 2.80
C ARG A 574 12.91 55.83 3.44
N ILE A 575 12.42 55.89 4.69
CA ILE A 575 12.30 57.12 5.44
C ILE A 575 13.68 57.76 5.65
N ILE A 576 14.67 56.97 6.13
CA ILE A 576 16.05 57.39 6.34
C ILE A 576 16.67 57.92 5.05
N SER A 577 16.53 57.18 3.94
CA SER A 577 17.07 57.62 2.62
C SER A 577 16.43 58.91 2.14
N ARG A 578 15.12 59.09 2.31
CA ARG A 578 14.39 60.29 1.96
C ARG A 578 14.82 61.48 2.82
N THR A 579 14.95 61.26 4.13
CA THR A 579 15.40 62.31 5.08
C THR A 579 16.84 62.74 4.77
N ARG A 580 17.71 61.79 4.44
CA ARG A 580 19.09 62.06 4.06
C ARG A 580 19.19 62.88 2.77
N ALA A 581 18.43 62.50 1.74
CA ALA A 581 18.38 63.25 0.49
C ALA A 581 17.83 64.70 0.70
N GLN A 582 16.85 64.89 1.58
CA GLN A 582 16.33 66.21 1.95
C GLN A 582 17.34 67.03 2.73
N ALA A 583 18.10 66.38 3.65
CA ALA A 583 19.18 67.02 4.38
C ALA A 583 20.31 67.51 3.47
N ASP A 584 20.75 66.62 2.53
CA ASP A 584 21.78 66.95 1.56
C ASP A 584 21.36 68.13 0.66
N ALA A 585 20.10 68.12 0.20
CA ALA A 585 19.55 69.27 -0.57
C ALA A 585 19.53 70.55 0.23
N LEU A 586 19.21 70.48 1.54
CA LEU A 586 19.21 71.65 2.42
C LEU A 586 20.61 72.24 2.67
N VAL A 587 21.58 71.31 2.84
CA VAL A 587 23.01 71.69 2.97
C VAL A 587 23.49 72.37 1.69
N GLU A 588 23.11 71.89 0.52
CA GLU A 588 23.46 72.48 -0.79
C GLU A 588 22.76 73.85 -0.95
N GLU A 589 21.51 74.07 -0.54
CA GLU A 589 20.88 75.34 -0.49
C GLU A 589 21.55 76.34 0.51
N LEU A 590 21.99 75.87 1.66
CA LEU A 590 22.78 76.64 2.64
C LEU A 590 24.14 77.09 2.09
N ASP A 591 24.83 76.15 1.42
CA ASP A 591 26.13 76.53 0.81
C ASP A 591 25.99 77.52 -0.36
N LYS A 592 24.91 77.38 -1.14
CA LYS A 592 24.59 78.39 -2.17
C LYS A 592 24.25 79.73 -1.55
N ALA A 593 23.50 79.82 -0.45
CA ALA A 593 23.14 80.96 0.30
C ALA A 593 24.36 81.63 1.00
N ARG A 594 25.33 80.83 1.45
CA ARG A 594 26.58 81.32 2.03
C ARG A 594 27.57 81.94 1.06
N LYS A 595 27.51 81.54 -0.18
CA LYS A 595 28.31 82.10 -1.30
C LYS A 595 27.70 83.38 -1.84
N ALA A 596 26.39 83.64 -1.66
CA ALA A 596 25.69 84.88 -2.05
C ALA A 596 25.60 85.83 -0.83
N LYS A 597 26.48 86.75 -0.57
CA LYS A 597 26.75 87.65 0.60
C LYS A 597 25.51 88.33 1.22
N ASP A 598 24.28 88.03 0.80
CA ASP A 598 23.05 88.57 1.43
C ASP A 598 22.00 87.43 1.50
N ILE A 599 21.62 87.02 2.71
CA ILE A 599 20.52 86.12 2.94
C ILE A 599 19.22 86.90 3.06
N SER A 600 18.40 86.96 2.00
CA SER A 600 17.11 87.62 2.02
C SER A 600 16.14 87.02 3.03
N ALA A 601 15.21 87.75 3.58
CA ALA A 601 14.19 87.32 4.52
C ALA A 601 13.35 86.16 3.97
N GLU A 602 13.17 86.12 2.64
CA GLU A 602 12.48 84.99 1.95
C GLU A 602 13.24 83.68 1.95
N ALA A 603 14.61 83.69 1.81
CA ALA A 603 15.44 82.54 1.86
C ALA A 603 15.46 81.90 3.27
N ARG A 604 15.39 82.73 4.34
CA ARG A 604 15.27 82.20 5.72
C ARG A 604 13.91 81.61 5.99
N ALA A 605 12.82 82.19 5.46
CA ALA A 605 11.47 81.61 5.58
C ALA A 605 11.35 80.30 4.84
N LYS A 606 12.00 80.12 3.68
CA LYS A 606 11.99 78.90 2.89
C LYS A 606 12.79 77.81 3.59
N LEU A 607 13.95 78.09 4.16
CA LEU A 607 14.76 77.18 4.97
C LEU A 607 14.00 76.69 6.19
N LYS A 608 13.30 77.62 6.93
CA LYS A 608 12.51 77.24 8.10
C LYS A 608 11.30 76.37 7.73
N LYS A 609 10.68 76.61 6.57
CA LYS A 609 9.59 75.78 6.04
C LYS A 609 10.06 74.41 5.65
N ASN A 610 11.25 74.29 5.04
CA ASN A 610 11.83 73.02 4.65
C ASN A 610 12.28 72.17 5.88
N LEU A 611 12.85 72.76 6.92
CA LEU A 611 13.15 72.13 8.20
C LEU A 611 11.88 71.64 8.90
N ASN A 612 10.81 72.42 8.98
CA ASN A 612 9.56 71.93 9.55
C ASN A 612 8.90 70.80 8.73
N THR A 613 9.06 70.77 7.39
CA THR A 613 8.59 69.69 6.55
C THR A 613 9.41 68.41 6.73
N MET A 614 10.71 68.49 7.04
CA MET A 614 11.57 67.38 7.36
C MET A 614 11.21 66.79 8.72
N GLU A 615 11.00 67.61 9.73
CA GLU A 615 10.58 67.19 11.09
C GLU A 615 9.22 66.49 11.07
N ASN A 616 8.25 66.97 10.28
CA ASN A 616 6.96 66.33 10.10
C ASN A 616 6.99 65.05 9.26
N ASN A 617 8.02 64.85 8.43
CA ASN A 617 8.19 63.63 7.63
C ASN A 617 9.04 62.55 8.33
N ALA A 618 9.83 62.94 9.36
CA ALA A 618 10.69 62.01 10.14
C ALA A 618 9.93 61.32 11.28
N ASP A 619 8.73 61.78 11.63
CA ASP A 619 7.93 61.17 12.71
C ASP A 619 6.61 60.54 12.16
N PRO A 620 6.66 59.27 11.72
CA PRO A 620 5.51 58.57 11.21
C PRO A 620 4.48 58.18 12.30
N VAL A 621 4.84 58.39 13.57
CA VAL A 621 4.01 57.91 14.70
C VAL A 621 2.93 58.91 15.09
N MET A 622 2.97 60.14 14.56
CA MET A 622 1.96 61.16 14.88
C MET A 622 1.12 61.59 13.68
N LYS A 623 0.53 60.71 12.92
CA LYS A 623 -0.77 61.04 12.31
C LYS A 623 -1.90 60.78 13.32
N LYS A 624 -2.06 61.74 14.21
CA LYS A 624 -3.29 61.83 14.99
C LYS A 624 -4.51 61.77 14.09
N GLN A 625 -5.32 60.75 14.31
CA GLN A 625 -6.73 60.92 14.10
C GLN A 625 -7.24 62.00 15.10
N SER A 626 -7.24 63.24 14.67
CA SER A 626 -8.01 64.28 15.35
C SER A 626 -9.42 64.24 14.82
N ASP A 627 -10.35 64.31 15.74
CA ASP A 627 -11.78 64.48 15.63
C ASP A 627 -12.64 63.22 15.62
N GLY A 628 -12.86 62.76 16.81
CA GLY A 628 -13.97 61.91 17.20
C GLY A 628 -14.39 62.27 18.60
N GLU A 629 -15.67 62.48 18.75
CA GLU A 629 -16.39 62.83 19.96
C GLU A 629 -15.70 62.45 21.27
N LYS A 630 -15.66 63.43 22.25
CA LYS A 630 -15.14 63.17 23.60
C LYS A 630 -15.91 61.99 24.21
N TYR A 631 -15.23 60.87 24.30
CA TYR A 631 -15.77 59.66 24.92
C TYR A 631 -16.06 59.98 26.40
N LYS A 632 -17.35 59.94 26.80
CA LYS A 632 -17.74 60.03 28.19
C LYS A 632 -17.82 58.64 28.78
N LEU A 633 -17.12 58.42 29.89
CA LEU A 633 -17.18 57.16 30.60
C LEU A 633 -18.62 56.89 31.05
N PRO A 634 -19.18 55.72 30.77
CA PRO A 634 -20.57 55.37 31.08
C PRO A 634 -20.83 55.28 32.59
N ARG A 635 -19.80 55.11 33.40
CA ARG A 635 -19.83 55.16 34.89
C ARG A 635 -18.43 55.53 35.44
N PRO A 636 -18.33 55.95 36.71
CA PRO A 636 -17.03 56.09 37.37
C PRO A 636 -16.24 54.81 37.37
N LEU A 637 -14.91 54.90 37.16
CA LEU A 637 -13.99 53.76 37.19
C LEU A 637 -13.83 53.26 38.64
N LYS A 638 -13.87 51.90 38.76
CA LYS A 638 -13.60 51.20 40.01
C LYS A 638 -12.26 50.43 39.90
N VAL A 639 -11.64 50.19 41.02
CA VAL A 639 -10.47 49.32 41.08
C VAL A 639 -10.85 47.94 40.57
N GLY A 640 -10.06 47.41 39.61
CA GLY A 640 -10.32 46.13 38.98
C GLY A 640 -11.03 46.24 37.60
N ASP A 641 -11.49 47.42 37.17
CA ASP A 641 -12.08 47.63 35.86
C ASP A 641 -11.04 47.42 34.74
N SER A 642 -11.46 46.68 33.68
CA SER A 642 -10.68 46.50 32.46
C SER A 642 -10.91 47.73 31.56
N VAL A 643 -9.85 48.46 31.21
CA VAL A 643 -9.87 49.68 30.42
C VAL A 643 -8.88 49.58 29.27
N LEU A 644 -9.22 50.20 28.15
CA LEU A 644 -8.34 50.37 27.02
C LEU A 644 -7.66 51.76 27.13
N ILE A 645 -6.34 51.81 27.10
CA ILE A 645 -5.58 53.05 27.00
C ILE A 645 -5.56 53.43 25.51
N PHE A 646 -6.30 54.48 25.16
CA PHE A 646 -6.59 54.83 23.77
C PHE A 646 -5.36 55.18 22.93
N ASP A 647 -4.40 55.92 23.49
CA ASP A 647 -3.20 56.40 22.76
C ASP A 647 -2.26 55.23 22.34
N ILE A 648 -2.26 54.17 23.09
CA ILE A 648 -1.34 53.05 22.86
C ILE A 648 -2.06 51.75 22.54
N ASP A 649 -3.39 51.79 22.41
CA ASP A 649 -4.26 50.64 22.08
C ASP A 649 -3.94 49.38 22.89
N LYS A 650 -3.78 49.59 24.22
CA LYS A 650 -3.45 48.47 25.14
C LYS A 650 -4.48 48.34 26.26
N ASN A 651 -4.86 47.12 26.51
CA ASN A 651 -5.72 46.79 27.65
C ASN A 651 -4.96 46.95 28.96
N ALA A 652 -5.61 47.57 29.95
CA ALA A 652 -5.03 47.74 31.28
C ALA A 652 -6.14 47.58 32.34
N THR A 653 -5.70 47.23 33.56
CA THR A 653 -6.60 47.13 34.73
C THR A 653 -6.42 48.32 35.67
N VAL A 654 -7.51 48.94 36.14
CA VAL A 654 -7.47 50.04 37.07
C VAL A 654 -7.02 49.58 38.45
N LEU A 655 -5.93 50.16 38.97
CA LEU A 655 -5.39 49.81 40.28
C LEU A 655 -5.82 50.77 41.43
N ALA A 656 -6.12 52.04 41.09
CA ALA A 656 -6.57 53.04 42.05
C ALA A 656 -7.61 53.97 41.39
N PRO A 657 -8.56 54.55 42.20
CA PRO A 657 -9.54 55.51 41.68
C PRO A 657 -8.85 56.79 41.20
N PRO A 658 -9.57 57.65 40.39
CA PRO A 658 -9.00 58.88 39.85
C PRO A 658 -8.58 59.84 40.98
N THR A 659 -7.39 60.44 40.85
CA THR A 659 -6.91 61.53 41.73
C THR A 659 -7.61 62.84 41.43
N LYS A 660 -7.51 63.86 42.30
CA LYS A 660 -8.10 65.19 42.08
C LYS A 660 -7.70 65.83 40.76
N ASP A 661 -6.51 65.44 40.23
CA ASP A 661 -5.95 65.95 38.97
C ASP A 661 -6.42 65.13 37.73
N GLY A 662 -7.40 64.22 37.87
CA GLY A 662 -7.95 63.41 36.77
C GLY A 662 -7.03 62.31 36.26
N MET A 663 -6.00 61.92 37.04
CA MET A 663 -5.10 60.82 36.71
C MET A 663 -5.56 59.52 37.38
N VAL A 664 -5.52 58.40 36.60
CA VAL A 664 -5.88 57.07 37.05
C VAL A 664 -4.65 56.14 36.96
N LEU A 665 -4.36 55.44 38.06
CA LEU A 665 -3.30 54.44 38.04
C LEU A 665 -3.81 53.13 37.43
N VAL A 666 -3.21 52.75 36.31
CA VAL A 666 -3.57 51.54 35.59
C VAL A 666 -2.36 50.60 35.39
N GLN A 667 -2.61 49.33 35.30
CA GLN A 667 -1.59 48.31 35.00
C GLN A 667 -1.85 47.70 33.61
N ALA A 668 -0.90 47.88 32.70
CA ALA A 668 -0.87 47.28 31.38
C ALA A 668 0.23 46.19 31.35
N GLY A 669 -0.17 44.94 31.44
CA GLY A 669 0.74 43.81 31.62
C GLY A 669 1.54 43.94 32.94
N ILE A 670 2.87 44.03 32.90
CA ILE A 670 3.75 44.18 34.05
C ILE A 670 4.04 45.66 34.43
N ILE A 671 3.63 46.62 33.62
CA ILE A 671 3.93 48.04 33.78
C ILE A 671 2.77 48.76 34.46
N LYS A 672 3.03 49.47 35.55
CA LYS A 672 2.11 50.37 36.22
C LYS A 672 2.38 51.79 35.79
N THR A 673 1.35 52.47 35.27
CA THR A 673 1.44 53.85 34.75
C THR A 673 0.24 54.69 35.17
N ARG A 674 0.40 56.01 35.22
CA ARG A 674 -0.70 56.94 35.44
C ARG A 674 -1.18 57.52 34.11
N VAL A 675 -2.44 57.42 33.80
CA VAL A 675 -3.04 57.85 32.56
C VAL A 675 -4.21 58.76 32.83
N LYS A 676 -4.39 59.84 32.03
CA LYS A 676 -5.54 60.73 32.15
C LYS A 676 -6.84 60.00 31.89
N ILE A 677 -7.88 60.33 32.66
CA ILE A 677 -9.21 59.69 32.57
C ILE A 677 -9.81 59.80 31.18
N ASP A 678 -9.57 60.89 30.44
CA ASP A 678 -10.03 61.12 29.07
C ASP A 678 -9.43 60.17 28.04
N ASN A 679 -8.30 59.52 28.41
CA ASN A 679 -7.56 58.56 27.56
C ASN A 679 -7.90 57.10 27.87
N LEU A 680 -8.87 56.88 28.77
CA LEU A 680 -9.30 55.52 29.18
C LEU A 680 -10.69 55.25 28.64
N ARG A 681 -10.87 54.12 28.03
CA ARG A 681 -12.17 53.61 27.58
C ARG A 681 -12.53 52.35 28.33
N LEU A 682 -13.72 52.25 28.93
CA LEU A 682 -14.18 51.06 29.68
C LEU A 682 -14.53 49.97 28.70
N ILE A 683 -13.89 48.81 28.85
CA ILE A 683 -14.18 47.62 28.09
C ILE A 683 -15.40 46.94 28.73
N LYS A 684 -16.51 46.81 27.97
CA LYS A 684 -17.70 46.05 28.42
C LYS A 684 -17.28 44.58 28.45
N GLU A 685 -17.09 44.01 29.63
CA GLU A 685 -17.04 42.58 29.81
C GLU A 685 -18.37 41.98 29.32
N LYS A 686 -18.33 41.17 28.24
CA LYS A 686 -19.34 40.17 28.01
C LYS A 686 -19.23 39.20 29.18
N LYS A 687 -20.15 39.28 30.13
CA LYS A 687 -20.35 38.24 31.13
C LYS A 687 -20.53 36.94 30.35
N GLN A 688 -19.49 36.12 30.23
CA GLN A 688 -19.63 34.70 29.99
C GLN A 688 -20.38 34.15 31.21
N GLN A 689 -21.62 33.76 31.00
CA GLN A 689 -22.33 32.95 31.97
C GLN A 689 -21.50 31.67 32.13
N PRO A 690 -21.19 31.26 33.37
CA PRO A 690 -20.57 29.97 33.59
C PRO A 690 -21.52 28.91 33.07
N PRO A 691 -21.03 27.89 32.35
CA PRO A 691 -21.86 26.78 31.89
C PRO A 691 -22.53 26.18 33.12
N GLN A 692 -23.88 26.19 33.13
CA GLN A 692 -24.64 25.42 34.11
C GLN A 692 -24.39 23.94 33.89
N TYR A 693 -23.49 23.38 34.65
CA TYR A 693 -23.42 21.94 34.84
C TYR A 693 -24.63 21.51 35.65
N SER A 694 -25.62 20.96 34.99
CA SER A 694 -26.63 20.13 35.60
C SER A 694 -25.94 18.92 36.20
N ALA A 695 -25.79 18.90 37.50
CA ALA A 695 -25.28 17.80 38.27
C ALA A 695 -26.24 16.62 38.16
N LYS A 696 -26.00 15.72 37.22
CA LYS A 696 -26.37 14.32 37.34
C LYS A 696 -25.22 13.64 38.07
N ARG A 697 -25.38 13.44 39.35
CA ARG A 697 -24.58 12.54 40.17
C ARG A 697 -24.64 11.14 39.54
N ASN A 698 -23.57 10.76 38.85
CA ASN A 698 -23.18 9.36 38.75
C ASN A 698 -21.81 9.26 39.44
N VAL A 699 -21.91 8.83 40.68
CA VAL A 699 -20.76 8.40 41.50
C VAL A 699 -20.27 7.09 40.88
N HIS A 700 -19.24 7.16 40.04
CA HIS A 700 -18.38 6.02 39.82
C HIS A 700 -17.04 6.32 40.53
N SER A 701 -16.87 5.60 41.62
CA SER A 701 -15.62 5.57 42.36
C SER A 701 -14.52 5.05 41.46
N THR A 702 -13.61 5.94 41.07
CA THR A 702 -12.29 5.55 40.57
C THR A 702 -11.35 5.33 41.75
N LEU A 703 -11.56 4.24 42.48
CA LEU A 703 -10.61 3.69 43.44
C LEU A 703 -9.72 2.71 42.66
N ASP A 704 -8.64 3.23 42.10
CA ASP A 704 -7.41 2.49 41.83
C ASP A 704 -6.25 3.47 41.58
N VAL A 705 -6.09 4.47 42.46
CA VAL A 705 -4.80 5.18 42.62
C VAL A 705 -4.20 4.64 43.92
N ARG A 706 -3.17 3.80 43.80
CA ARG A 706 -2.37 3.41 44.98
C ARG A 706 -1.84 4.67 45.62
N PRO A 707 -1.97 4.84 46.93
CA PRO A 707 -1.44 5.99 47.64
C PRO A 707 0.11 6.00 47.48
N THR A 708 0.61 6.88 46.67
CA THR A 708 2.08 7.11 46.58
C THR A 708 2.44 8.19 47.57
N THR A 709 3.19 7.82 48.57
CA THR A 709 3.76 8.75 49.58
C THR A 709 5.07 9.40 49.13
N GLU A 710 5.53 9.05 47.92
CA GLU A 710 6.77 9.55 47.33
C GLU A 710 6.53 10.07 45.91
N VAL A 711 7.14 11.19 45.56
CA VAL A 711 7.11 11.86 44.27
C VAL A 711 8.50 12.14 43.77
N ASP A 712 8.89 11.54 42.68
CA ASP A 712 10.22 11.73 42.06
C ASP A 712 10.11 12.76 40.92
N VAL A 713 10.83 13.87 41.06
CA VAL A 713 10.90 14.97 40.09
C VAL A 713 12.29 15.19 39.53
N ARG A 714 13.15 14.19 39.62
CA ARG A 714 14.52 14.26 39.08
C ARG A 714 14.49 14.28 37.57
N GLY A 715 15.22 15.21 36.97
CA GLY A 715 15.30 15.36 35.51
C GLY A 715 14.23 16.27 34.88
N GLU A 716 13.24 16.68 35.68
CA GLU A 716 12.18 17.59 35.24
C GLU A 716 12.65 19.06 35.21
N THR A 717 11.96 19.90 34.39
CA THR A 717 12.16 21.34 34.48
C THR A 717 11.54 21.89 35.77
N ALA A 718 12.00 23.05 36.25
CA ALA A 718 11.47 23.67 37.49
C ALA A 718 9.96 23.91 37.42
N PHE A 719 9.45 24.25 36.28
CA PHE A 719 8.01 24.47 36.06
C PHE A 719 7.21 23.15 36.11
N ASP A 720 7.66 22.11 35.40
CA ASP A 720 7.02 20.81 35.38
C ASP A 720 7.07 20.14 36.75
N ALA A 721 8.21 20.25 37.46
CA ALA A 721 8.35 19.74 38.80
C ALA A 721 7.37 20.37 39.82
N ILE A 722 7.12 21.68 39.71
CA ILE A 722 6.12 22.36 40.56
C ILE A 722 4.70 21.83 40.21
N MET A 723 4.36 21.63 38.95
CA MET A 723 3.04 21.08 38.54
C MET A 723 2.82 19.66 39.06
N ILE A 724 3.87 18.82 39.01
CA ILE A 724 3.82 17.44 39.51
C ILE A 724 3.65 17.43 41.04
N VAL A 725 4.39 18.28 41.75
CA VAL A 725 4.31 18.41 43.20
C VAL A 725 2.95 18.94 43.68
N ASP A 726 2.40 19.95 42.99
CA ASP A 726 1.07 20.52 43.26
C ASP A 726 -0.01 19.46 43.17
N LYS A 727 -0.04 18.71 42.07
CA LYS A 727 -0.96 17.59 41.85
C LYS A 727 -0.80 16.48 42.89
N ALA A 728 0.40 16.21 43.31
CA ALA A 728 0.68 15.19 44.31
C ALA A 728 0.22 15.63 45.71
N ILE A 729 0.33 16.91 46.06
CA ILE A 729 -0.20 17.49 47.30
C ILE A 729 -1.73 17.40 47.29
N ASP A 730 -2.41 17.76 46.18
CA ASP A 730 -3.85 17.68 46.05
C ASP A 730 -4.34 16.25 46.24
N ASN A 731 -3.67 15.27 45.62
CA ASN A 731 -3.99 13.86 45.78
C ASN A 731 -3.75 13.36 47.20
N ALA A 732 -2.66 13.78 47.84
CA ALA A 732 -2.34 13.41 49.24
C ALA A 732 -3.38 13.97 50.20
N VAL A 733 -3.84 15.21 50.04
CA VAL A 733 -4.90 15.81 50.83
C VAL A 733 -6.25 15.07 50.62
N LEU A 734 -6.59 14.70 49.38
CA LEU A 734 -7.80 13.93 49.09
C LEU A 734 -7.79 12.53 49.70
N MET A 735 -6.60 11.94 49.86
CA MET A 735 -6.40 10.60 50.45
C MET A 735 -6.11 10.64 51.95
N ASN A 736 -6.15 11.80 52.56
CA ASN A 736 -5.81 11.99 54.00
C ASN A 736 -4.43 11.50 54.37
N ILE A 737 -3.44 11.72 53.51
CA ILE A 737 -2.03 11.39 53.74
C ILE A 737 -1.37 12.61 54.40
N ASN A 738 -0.81 12.43 55.58
CA ASN A 738 -0.25 13.53 56.38
C ASN A 738 1.19 13.89 56.00
N GLN A 739 1.88 13.04 55.24
CA GLN A 739 3.30 13.26 54.88
C GLN A 739 3.56 12.83 53.43
N LEU A 740 4.27 13.68 52.67
CA LEU A 740 4.68 13.45 51.28
C LEU A 740 6.19 13.63 51.15
N THR A 741 6.87 12.72 50.47
CA THR A 741 8.31 12.76 50.21
C THR A 741 8.55 13.17 48.75
N ILE A 742 9.27 14.28 48.52
CA ILE A 742 9.60 14.80 47.21
C ILE A 742 11.11 14.57 46.91
N ILE A 743 11.40 13.79 45.89
CA ILE A 743 12.78 13.44 45.50
C ILE A 743 13.19 14.34 44.33
N HIS A 744 14.04 15.33 44.57
CA HIS A 744 14.52 16.28 43.54
C HIS A 744 16.02 16.13 43.24
N GLY A 745 16.71 15.22 43.90
CA GLY A 745 18.14 14.95 43.68
C GLY A 745 19.10 15.99 44.31
N LYS A 746 20.40 15.64 44.35
CA LYS A 746 21.47 16.46 44.91
C LYS A 746 22.14 17.43 43.91
N GLY A 747 21.70 17.52 42.62
CA GLY A 747 22.30 18.29 41.52
C GLY A 747 22.61 19.77 41.88
N THR A 748 22.46 20.68 40.94
CA THR A 748 22.78 22.14 41.09
C THR A 748 21.95 22.87 42.15
N GLY A 749 20.93 22.20 42.71
CA GLY A 749 20.05 22.73 43.74
C GLY A 749 18.95 23.67 43.22
N VAL A 750 18.78 23.82 41.92
CA VAL A 750 17.74 24.66 41.32
C VAL A 750 16.36 24.11 41.64
N LEU A 751 16.11 22.84 41.34
CA LEU A 751 14.82 22.17 41.64
C LEU A 751 14.47 22.26 43.14
N ARG A 752 15.41 21.98 44.01
CA ARG A 752 15.23 22.10 45.47
C ARG A 752 14.76 23.51 45.87
N ARG A 753 15.40 24.56 45.33
CA ARG A 753 15.08 25.95 45.68
C ARG A 753 13.70 26.36 45.23
N GLU A 754 13.36 25.98 43.98
CA GLU A 754 12.06 26.32 43.37
C GLU A 754 10.91 25.56 44.08
N ILE A 755 11.10 24.26 44.34
CA ILE A 755 10.12 23.46 45.07
C ILE A 755 9.92 23.99 46.50
N GLN A 756 10.99 24.31 47.23
CA GLN A 756 10.88 24.89 48.56
C GLN A 756 10.23 26.28 48.56
N SER A 757 10.49 27.10 47.56
CA SER A 757 9.82 28.40 47.38
C SER A 757 8.29 28.20 47.12
N PHE A 758 7.92 27.23 46.34
CA PHE A 758 6.51 26.86 46.09
C PHE A 758 5.83 26.34 47.35
N LEU A 759 6.46 25.41 48.07
CA LEU A 759 5.91 24.82 49.31
C LEU A 759 5.67 25.84 50.43
N ARG A 760 6.47 26.93 50.52
CA ARG A 760 6.24 28.02 51.48
C ARG A 760 4.94 28.77 51.27
N THR A 761 4.45 28.81 50.05
CA THR A 761 3.26 29.57 49.67
C THR A 761 2.01 28.70 49.55
N HIS A 762 2.18 27.37 49.61
CA HIS A 762 1.09 26.42 49.38
C HIS A 762 0.22 26.23 50.62
N LYS A 763 -1.10 26.42 50.46
CA LYS A 763 -2.07 26.45 51.60
C LYS A 763 -2.24 25.13 52.37
N ALA A 764 -2.05 24.00 51.69
CA ALA A 764 -2.22 22.66 52.28
C ALA A 764 -0.96 22.18 53.01
N VAL A 765 0.16 22.88 52.87
CA VAL A 765 1.46 22.51 53.52
C VAL A 765 1.48 23.08 54.93
N LYS A 766 1.77 22.22 55.93
CA LYS A 766 1.96 22.60 57.31
C LYS A 766 3.40 22.94 57.62
N SER A 767 4.31 22.05 57.23
CA SER A 767 5.75 22.22 57.36
C SER A 767 6.49 21.40 56.32
N PHE A 768 7.77 21.75 56.02
CA PHE A 768 8.64 20.90 55.20
C PHE A 768 10.08 20.99 55.76
N ARG A 769 10.82 19.90 55.55
CA ARG A 769 12.23 19.78 55.96
C ARG A 769 13.02 19.00 54.91
N LEU A 770 14.32 19.10 54.91
CA LEU A 770 15.19 18.20 54.16
C LEU A 770 15.22 16.81 54.83
N GLY A 771 15.42 15.77 54.03
CA GLY A 771 15.62 14.44 54.55
C GLY A 771 16.88 14.34 55.43
N VAL A 772 16.83 13.47 56.45
CA VAL A 772 17.99 13.14 57.29
C VAL A 772 18.69 11.88 56.76
N PHE A 773 19.77 11.48 57.43
CA PHE A 773 20.53 10.28 57.05
C PHE A 773 19.61 9.05 57.00
N GLY A 774 19.56 8.37 55.87
CA GLY A 774 18.63 7.28 55.59
C GLY A 774 17.35 7.68 54.85
N GLU A 775 16.96 8.97 54.75
CA GLU A 775 15.80 9.51 54.03
C GLU A 775 16.16 10.19 52.69
N GLY A 776 17.41 10.08 52.22
CA GLY A 776 17.90 10.70 51.00
C GLY A 776 18.61 12.06 51.16
N GLU A 777 18.79 12.54 52.40
CA GLU A 777 19.53 13.74 52.75
C GLU A 777 19.12 15.01 52.00
N SER A 778 20.12 15.77 51.45
CA SER A 778 19.87 17.02 50.72
C SER A 778 19.20 16.86 49.36
N GLY A 779 18.98 15.62 48.89
CA GLY A 779 18.31 15.31 47.62
C GLY A 779 16.79 15.10 47.76
N VAL A 780 16.26 15.18 48.95
CA VAL A 780 14.85 14.91 49.26
C VAL A 780 14.28 16.01 50.16
N THR A 781 13.03 16.41 49.93
CA THR A 781 12.24 17.29 50.79
C THR A 781 11.01 16.55 51.30
N ILE A 782 10.87 16.45 52.59
CA ILE A 782 9.72 15.85 53.28
C ILE A 782 8.74 16.96 53.64
N VAL A 783 7.49 16.77 53.22
CA VAL A 783 6.41 17.76 53.41
C VAL A 783 5.35 17.18 54.33
N GLU A 784 5.03 17.91 55.39
CA GLU A 784 3.86 17.64 56.24
C GLU A 784 2.68 18.46 55.74
N LEU A 785 1.55 17.80 55.54
CA LEU A 785 0.29 18.40 55.10
C LEU A 785 -0.60 18.72 56.32
N LYS A 786 -1.49 19.68 56.14
CA LYS A 786 -2.42 20.14 57.18
C LYS A 786 -3.53 19.13 57.43
#